data_755b5d56b66f83933ffc2e2f1129f0c7
#
_entry.id   755b5d56b66f83933ffc2e2f1129f0c7
#
_cell.length_a   1.000
_cell.length_b   1.000
_cell.length_c   1.000
_cell.angle_alpha   90.00
_cell.angle_beta   90.00
_cell.angle_gamma   90.00
#
_symmetry.space_group_name_H-M   'P 1'
#
loop_
_entity.id
_entity.type
_entity.pdbx_description
1 polymer ?
#
loop_
_entity_poly.entity_id
_entity_poly.type
_entity_poly.pdbx_seq_one_letter_code
_entity_poly.pdbx_strand_id
1 'polypeptide(L)'
;MSKFRLFDLNPEQQAAASHTGGPLLILAGAGTGKTRVITSRIAWLVAQGASPGAILAVTFTNKAAREMKERVAGMVDSADAKEITLSTFHSLCVRILRADATHLGYKSNFSIFDDGDQSGLIKKIINRVTSADESMDPGVARALISKAKNNAWRPPDDDETVIGAVYRRYDQELRAQNAMDFDDLLVNAVRLLGEFPEVRARWRTRFRHLLVDEFQDTNRLQLELVSLLAAGDPPDVCVVGDDDQSIYGWRGAEVANILEFERHFPNPRVVKLEQNYRSTDIILQSANRVIRNNTARRGKNLWSPKDGGEPVHVIAVPTDVDEAEFVTGEIAAKRDLGSLTWESFAILYRMNAQSRPFEENLRRLRIPYRLIGGKSFYDRREVKDVTAYMACLLNPNDDAALLRIINTPPRGIGATTVDLAFERSIKSEKTLFEEMTSSDFLDYVPTRAANAIRAFSDTLSAARIRVTTPGSDAAHILTEILTECAYFDDLRRSCKTTQEGDSREGNVRELLTSLSEHQKKHRDGLRSFLDDLALDRDREGKDENAKGVTLITLHAAKGLEFPHVFLVGAEDGLLPHERSKAEDTVDEERRLFYVGVTRAMETLTITHCRHRKRFGTPTYCEPSPFLTEMEGTGVERRNFEDIVNEPMDDAQFDNQFARMRELLGGTD
;
A
#
# COMPACT_ATOMS: atom_id res chain seq x y z
N MET A 1 15.52 -37.97 -6.26
CA MET A 1 14.13 -38.34 -6.62
C MET A 1 13.23 -37.19 -6.31
N SER A 2 12.50 -36.67 -7.29
CA SER A 2 11.55 -35.56 -7.12
C SER A 2 10.56 -35.86 -5.99
N LYS A 3 10.42 -34.94 -5.03
CA LYS A 3 9.43 -35.04 -3.95
C LYS A 3 8.00 -34.70 -4.42
N PHE A 4 7.87 -34.32 -5.67
CA PHE A 4 6.59 -33.91 -6.27
C PHE A 4 5.69 -35.14 -6.54
N ARG A 5 4.43 -35.05 -6.08
CA ARG A 5 3.38 -36.02 -6.33
C ARG A 5 2.16 -35.33 -6.96
N LEU A 6 1.87 -35.66 -8.19
CA LEU A 6 0.71 -35.10 -8.90
C LEU A 6 -0.61 -35.45 -8.19
N PHE A 7 -0.67 -36.59 -7.52
CA PHE A 7 -1.85 -37.12 -6.80
C PHE A 7 -2.28 -36.26 -5.57
N ASP A 8 -1.45 -35.35 -5.12
CA ASP A 8 -1.81 -34.44 -4.01
C ASP A 8 -2.67 -33.24 -4.47
N LEU A 9 -2.96 -33.15 -5.76
CA LEU A 9 -3.80 -32.14 -6.39
C LEU A 9 -5.20 -32.68 -6.66
N ASN A 10 -6.22 -31.81 -6.69
CA ASN A 10 -7.55 -32.20 -7.15
C ASN A 10 -7.57 -32.42 -8.69
N PRO A 11 -8.63 -33.03 -9.27
CA PRO A 11 -8.67 -33.37 -10.70
C PRO A 11 -8.39 -32.15 -11.62
N GLU A 12 -8.98 -31.01 -11.36
CA GLU A 12 -8.81 -29.79 -12.15
C GLU A 12 -7.39 -29.26 -12.05
N GLN A 13 -6.83 -29.24 -10.84
CA GLN A 13 -5.42 -28.86 -10.60
C GLN A 13 -4.45 -29.83 -11.29
N GLN A 14 -4.74 -31.14 -11.26
CA GLN A 14 -3.95 -32.14 -11.98
C GLN A 14 -4.01 -31.91 -13.49
N ALA A 15 -5.20 -31.68 -14.04
CA ALA A 15 -5.41 -31.43 -15.46
C ALA A 15 -4.67 -30.17 -15.92
N ALA A 16 -4.61 -29.12 -15.07
CA ALA A 16 -3.87 -27.89 -15.35
C ALA A 16 -2.35 -28.10 -15.24
N ALA A 17 -1.87 -28.77 -14.19
CA ALA A 17 -0.45 -28.98 -13.96
C ALA A 17 0.19 -29.90 -15.03
N SER A 18 -0.55 -30.93 -15.49
CA SER A 18 -0.05 -31.92 -16.44
C SER A 18 -0.39 -31.65 -17.91
N HIS A 19 -0.97 -30.50 -18.23
CA HIS A 19 -1.30 -30.16 -19.62
C HIS A 19 -0.06 -30.09 -20.51
N THR A 20 -0.14 -30.66 -21.70
CA THR A 20 0.87 -30.62 -22.75
C THR A 20 0.29 -30.08 -24.04
N GLY A 21 1.08 -29.35 -24.78
CA GLY A 21 0.75 -28.98 -26.17
C GLY A 21 -0.17 -27.77 -26.28
N GLY A 22 0.43 -26.56 -26.36
CA GLY A 22 -0.26 -25.33 -26.66
C GLY A 22 -0.60 -24.45 -25.45
N PRO A 23 -1.30 -23.33 -25.72
CA PRO A 23 -1.63 -22.35 -24.69
C PRO A 23 -2.59 -22.90 -23.64
N LEU A 24 -2.35 -22.56 -22.37
CA LEU A 24 -3.18 -22.93 -21.23
C LEU A 24 -3.61 -21.70 -20.47
N LEU A 25 -4.91 -21.51 -20.31
CA LEU A 25 -5.50 -20.53 -19.41
C LEU A 25 -6.07 -21.20 -18.18
N ILE A 26 -5.56 -20.89 -17.00
CA ILE A 26 -6.08 -21.36 -15.72
C ILE A 26 -6.85 -20.22 -15.06
N LEU A 27 -8.18 -20.32 -15.08
CA LEU A 27 -9.06 -19.39 -14.37
C LEU A 27 -9.23 -19.89 -12.94
N ALA A 28 -8.51 -19.29 -12.02
CA ALA A 28 -8.39 -19.76 -10.66
C ALA A 28 -8.92 -18.71 -9.67
N GLY A 29 -10.05 -18.98 -9.03
CA GLY A 29 -10.63 -18.08 -8.04
C GLY A 29 -9.78 -17.90 -6.79
N ALA A 30 -10.25 -17.05 -5.87
CA ALA A 30 -9.61 -16.85 -4.58
C ALA A 30 -9.49 -18.18 -3.82
N GLY A 31 -8.34 -18.44 -3.19
CA GLY A 31 -8.13 -19.62 -2.34
C GLY A 31 -8.17 -20.97 -3.02
N THR A 32 -8.15 -21.04 -4.37
CA THR A 32 -8.21 -22.31 -5.13
C THR A 32 -6.83 -22.92 -5.39
N GLY A 33 -5.76 -22.31 -4.89
CA GLY A 33 -4.40 -22.84 -5.01
C GLY A 33 -3.67 -22.44 -6.31
N LYS A 34 -3.89 -21.23 -6.85
CA LYS A 34 -3.17 -20.68 -8.03
C LYS A 34 -1.68 -20.98 -8.01
N THR A 35 -0.99 -20.51 -6.98
CA THR A 35 0.47 -20.68 -6.84
C THR A 35 0.87 -22.15 -6.71
N ARG A 36 0.03 -22.98 -6.06
CA ARG A 36 0.25 -24.42 -5.95
C ARG A 36 0.24 -25.09 -7.32
N VAL A 37 -0.70 -24.73 -8.19
CA VAL A 37 -0.80 -25.31 -9.54
C VAL A 37 0.36 -24.88 -10.42
N ILE A 38 0.77 -23.61 -10.41
CA ILE A 38 1.95 -23.14 -11.17
C ILE A 38 3.20 -23.87 -10.72
N THR A 39 3.48 -23.93 -9.41
CA THR A 39 4.68 -24.61 -8.89
C THR A 39 4.67 -26.10 -9.17
N SER A 40 3.49 -26.74 -9.11
CA SER A 40 3.31 -28.13 -9.47
C SER A 40 3.54 -28.38 -10.95
N ARG A 41 3.08 -27.46 -11.83
CA ARG A 41 3.34 -27.53 -13.28
C ARG A 41 4.83 -27.43 -13.58
N ILE A 42 5.55 -26.51 -12.93
CA ILE A 42 7.01 -26.40 -13.07
C ILE A 42 7.68 -27.73 -12.70
N ALA A 43 7.36 -28.27 -11.54
CA ALA A 43 7.93 -29.54 -11.08
C ALA A 43 7.56 -30.70 -12.02
N TRP A 44 6.33 -30.71 -12.55
CA TRP A 44 5.90 -31.73 -13.51
C TRP A 44 6.68 -31.63 -14.84
N LEU A 45 6.88 -30.41 -15.40
CA LEU A 45 7.67 -30.21 -16.61
C LEU A 45 9.10 -30.76 -16.45
N VAL A 46 9.76 -30.45 -15.34
CA VAL A 46 11.10 -31.01 -15.02
C VAL A 46 11.04 -32.52 -14.95
N ALA A 47 10.03 -33.10 -14.27
CA ALA A 47 9.85 -34.56 -14.19
C ALA A 47 9.59 -35.22 -15.54
N GLN A 48 9.03 -34.51 -16.52
CA GLN A 48 8.84 -34.98 -17.91
C GLN A 48 10.10 -34.77 -18.78
N GLY A 49 11.20 -34.28 -18.20
CA GLY A 49 12.50 -34.11 -18.89
C GLY A 49 12.67 -32.76 -19.58
N ALA A 50 11.83 -31.76 -19.28
CA ALA A 50 12.10 -30.39 -19.71
C ALA A 50 13.37 -29.87 -19.02
N SER A 51 14.25 -29.22 -19.81
CA SER A 51 15.43 -28.58 -19.23
C SER A 51 15.00 -27.48 -18.26
N PRO A 52 15.48 -27.47 -17.01
CA PRO A 52 15.12 -26.45 -16.02
C PRO A 52 15.37 -25.03 -16.50
N GLY A 53 16.51 -24.80 -17.22
CA GLY A 53 16.85 -23.51 -17.81
C GLY A 53 15.93 -23.04 -18.94
N ALA A 54 15.09 -23.93 -19.49
CA ALA A 54 14.08 -23.59 -20.48
C ALA A 54 12.74 -23.13 -19.88
N ILE A 55 12.60 -23.14 -18.56
CA ILE A 55 11.38 -22.75 -17.84
C ILE A 55 11.51 -21.32 -17.33
N LEU A 56 10.56 -20.46 -17.71
CA LEU A 56 10.42 -19.10 -17.22
C LEU A 56 9.05 -18.96 -16.55
N ALA A 57 9.04 -18.57 -15.27
CA ALA A 57 7.82 -18.19 -14.58
C ALA A 57 7.91 -16.74 -14.08
N VAL A 58 6.88 -15.96 -14.39
CA VAL A 58 6.82 -14.52 -14.11
C VAL A 58 5.64 -14.21 -13.20
N THR A 59 5.86 -13.34 -12.22
CA THR A 59 4.84 -12.83 -11.30
C THR A 59 5.01 -11.32 -11.08
N PHE A 60 4.12 -10.70 -10.29
CA PHE A 60 4.11 -9.24 -10.11
C PHE A 60 5.05 -8.73 -9.04
N THR A 61 5.24 -9.45 -7.93
CA THR A 61 6.00 -8.98 -6.78
C THR A 61 7.22 -9.83 -6.49
N ASN A 62 8.28 -9.20 -5.97
CA ASN A 62 9.49 -9.91 -5.55
C ASN A 62 9.21 -10.92 -4.43
N LYS A 63 8.22 -10.64 -3.57
CA LYS A 63 7.77 -11.57 -2.52
C LYS A 63 7.17 -12.84 -3.15
N ALA A 64 6.22 -12.68 -4.08
CA ALA A 64 5.60 -13.82 -4.78
C ALA A 64 6.64 -14.65 -5.56
N ALA A 65 7.59 -13.99 -6.24
CA ALA A 65 8.68 -14.68 -6.93
C ALA A 65 9.57 -15.49 -5.96
N ARG A 66 9.88 -14.95 -4.79
CA ARG A 66 10.64 -15.65 -3.74
C ARG A 66 9.88 -16.84 -3.17
N GLU A 67 8.62 -16.66 -2.80
CA GLU A 67 7.76 -17.75 -2.30
C GLU A 67 7.60 -18.87 -3.34
N MET A 68 7.41 -18.50 -4.60
CA MET A 68 7.35 -19.47 -5.70
C MET A 68 8.67 -20.25 -5.83
N LYS A 69 9.80 -19.58 -5.72
CA LYS A 69 11.13 -20.18 -5.77
C LYS A 69 11.37 -21.16 -4.61
N GLU A 70 10.98 -20.79 -3.41
CA GLU A 70 11.08 -21.66 -2.22
C GLU A 70 10.23 -22.92 -2.37
N ARG A 71 8.99 -22.77 -2.85
CA ARG A 71 8.07 -23.90 -3.10
C ARG A 71 8.60 -24.84 -4.18
N VAL A 72 9.09 -24.31 -5.30
CA VAL A 72 9.68 -25.10 -6.38
C VAL A 72 10.94 -25.83 -5.88
N ALA A 73 11.81 -25.18 -5.12
CA ALA A 73 13.01 -25.81 -4.53
C ALA A 73 12.67 -26.97 -3.57
N GLY A 74 11.47 -26.97 -2.98
CA GLY A 74 10.98 -28.10 -2.19
C GLY A 74 10.48 -29.29 -3.02
N MET A 75 10.22 -29.10 -4.33
CA MET A 75 9.61 -30.09 -5.22
C MET A 75 10.60 -30.72 -6.21
N VAL A 76 11.64 -29.98 -6.62
CA VAL A 76 12.66 -30.43 -7.59
C VAL A 76 14.04 -30.51 -6.94
N ASP A 77 15.02 -31.09 -7.62
CA ASP A 77 16.38 -31.15 -7.11
C ASP A 77 17.02 -29.75 -7.05
N SER A 78 17.91 -29.52 -6.08
CA SER A 78 18.48 -28.17 -5.83
C SER A 78 19.30 -27.61 -7.00
N ALA A 79 19.88 -28.46 -7.83
CA ALA A 79 20.56 -28.04 -9.06
C ALA A 79 19.56 -27.51 -10.07
N ASP A 80 18.47 -28.24 -10.33
CA ASP A 80 17.40 -27.87 -11.26
C ASP A 80 16.70 -26.58 -10.82
N ALA A 81 16.42 -26.45 -9.51
CA ALA A 81 15.78 -25.25 -8.94
C ALA A 81 16.56 -23.96 -9.20
N LYS A 82 17.89 -24.03 -9.29
CA LYS A 82 18.75 -22.88 -9.56
C LYS A 82 18.73 -22.43 -11.02
N GLU A 83 18.49 -23.35 -11.95
CA GLU A 83 18.45 -23.06 -13.37
C GLU A 83 17.10 -22.49 -13.82
N ILE A 84 15.99 -22.83 -13.11
CA ILE A 84 14.66 -22.30 -13.40
C ILE A 84 14.65 -20.79 -13.19
N THR A 85 14.14 -20.06 -14.18
CA THR A 85 14.01 -18.60 -14.06
C THR A 85 12.65 -18.25 -13.45
N LEU A 86 12.68 -17.78 -12.19
CA LEU A 86 11.53 -17.27 -11.44
C LEU A 86 11.79 -15.80 -11.11
N SER A 87 10.99 -14.88 -11.64
CA SER A 87 11.25 -13.45 -11.54
C SER A 87 9.97 -12.60 -11.64
N THR A 88 10.09 -11.30 -11.38
CA THR A 88 9.07 -10.31 -11.76
C THR A 88 9.27 -9.89 -13.21
N PHE A 89 8.23 -9.27 -13.83
CA PHE A 89 8.32 -8.70 -15.17
C PHE A 89 9.51 -7.75 -15.29
N HIS A 90 9.66 -6.79 -14.38
CA HIS A 90 10.77 -5.83 -14.41
C HIS A 90 12.14 -6.50 -14.26
N SER A 91 12.27 -7.48 -13.35
CA SER A 91 13.53 -8.21 -13.20
C SER A 91 13.90 -9.01 -14.45
N LEU A 92 12.90 -9.56 -15.15
CA LEU A 92 13.10 -10.20 -16.45
C LEU A 92 13.57 -9.18 -17.50
N CYS A 93 12.92 -8.01 -17.58
CA CYS A 93 13.32 -6.93 -18.50
C CYS A 93 14.75 -6.46 -18.24
N VAL A 94 15.13 -6.26 -16.97
CA VAL A 94 16.52 -5.93 -16.60
C VAL A 94 17.48 -7.00 -17.12
N ARG A 95 17.17 -8.28 -16.94
CA ARG A 95 18.01 -9.39 -17.42
C ARG A 95 18.18 -9.35 -18.96
N ILE A 96 17.09 -9.14 -19.70
CA ILE A 96 17.10 -9.04 -21.17
C ILE A 96 17.93 -7.83 -21.58
N LEU A 97 17.68 -6.66 -21.02
CA LEU A 97 18.37 -5.42 -21.37
C LEU A 97 19.86 -5.43 -20.98
N ARG A 98 20.23 -6.02 -19.83
CA ARG A 98 21.65 -6.18 -19.47
C ARG A 98 22.43 -7.01 -20.48
N ALA A 99 21.79 -7.97 -21.14
CA ALA A 99 22.40 -8.78 -22.17
C ALA A 99 22.48 -8.07 -23.53
N ASP A 100 21.46 -7.29 -23.89
CA ASP A 100 21.26 -6.88 -25.29
C ASP A 100 20.94 -5.39 -25.51
N ALA A 101 20.97 -4.53 -24.48
CA ALA A 101 20.63 -3.11 -24.59
C ALA A 101 21.53 -2.33 -25.60
N THR A 102 22.66 -2.87 -25.98
CA THR A 102 23.55 -2.27 -26.97
C THR A 102 22.91 -2.12 -28.36
N HIS A 103 21.96 -3.00 -28.70
CA HIS A 103 21.15 -2.86 -29.93
C HIS A 103 20.29 -1.60 -29.92
N LEU A 104 19.89 -1.12 -28.72
CA LEU A 104 19.11 0.10 -28.54
C LEU A 104 19.96 1.35 -28.26
N GLY A 105 21.30 1.23 -28.32
CA GLY A 105 22.25 2.32 -28.07
C GLY A 105 22.53 2.59 -26.59
N TYR A 106 22.08 1.73 -25.65
CA TYR A 106 22.48 1.79 -24.26
C TYR A 106 23.68 0.91 -23.96
N LYS A 107 24.49 1.30 -22.97
CA LYS A 107 25.52 0.42 -22.43
C LYS A 107 24.87 -0.57 -21.44
N SER A 108 25.47 -1.76 -21.33
CA SER A 108 24.93 -2.82 -20.44
C SER A 108 24.89 -2.43 -18.94
N ASN A 109 25.69 -1.44 -18.53
CA ASN A 109 25.76 -0.91 -17.17
C ASN A 109 24.84 0.29 -16.91
N PHE A 110 23.72 0.42 -17.66
CA PHE A 110 22.78 1.51 -17.46
C PHE A 110 22.28 1.61 -16.01
N SER A 111 21.99 2.83 -15.57
CA SER A 111 21.37 3.09 -14.25
C SER A 111 19.86 2.93 -14.33
N ILE A 112 19.25 2.51 -13.22
CA ILE A 112 17.77 2.45 -13.08
C ILE A 112 17.37 3.58 -12.13
N PHE A 113 16.60 4.54 -12.65
CA PHE A 113 16.12 5.68 -11.88
C PHE A 113 14.89 5.32 -11.08
N ASP A 114 14.92 5.62 -9.79
CA ASP A 114 13.77 5.52 -8.92
C ASP A 114 12.84 6.74 -9.04
N ASP A 115 11.73 6.73 -8.26
CA ASP A 115 10.75 7.83 -8.22
C ASP A 115 11.37 9.18 -7.81
N GLY A 116 12.39 9.17 -6.96
CA GLY A 116 13.11 10.36 -6.51
C GLY A 116 13.99 10.94 -7.61
N ASP A 117 14.75 10.08 -8.29
CA ASP A 117 15.62 10.43 -9.42
C ASP A 117 14.79 11.00 -10.57
N GLN A 118 13.68 10.32 -10.93
CA GLN A 118 12.73 10.77 -11.95
C GLN A 118 12.18 12.16 -11.63
N SER A 119 11.63 12.34 -10.42
CA SER A 119 11.05 13.61 -10.00
C SER A 119 12.07 14.73 -9.97
N GLY A 120 13.29 14.44 -9.54
CA GLY A 120 14.41 15.38 -9.53
C GLY A 120 14.81 15.84 -10.94
N LEU A 121 14.89 14.89 -11.90
CA LEU A 121 15.20 15.20 -13.29
C LEU A 121 14.07 15.97 -13.98
N ILE A 122 12.82 15.52 -13.83
CA ILE A 122 11.64 16.20 -14.40
C ILE A 122 11.53 17.63 -13.89
N LYS A 123 11.74 17.86 -12.58
CA LYS A 123 11.74 19.22 -12.00
C LYS A 123 12.78 20.12 -12.64
N LYS A 124 14.00 19.62 -12.87
CA LYS A 124 15.06 20.37 -13.55
C LYS A 124 14.68 20.71 -15.00
N ILE A 125 14.04 19.78 -15.70
CA ILE A 125 13.60 19.97 -17.09
C ILE A 125 12.47 21.02 -17.15
N ILE A 126 11.44 20.90 -16.31
CA ILE A 126 10.36 21.87 -16.24
C ILE A 126 10.92 23.27 -16.06
N ASN A 127 11.81 23.49 -15.09
CA ASN A 127 12.44 24.80 -14.85
C ASN A 127 13.24 25.36 -16.04
N ARG A 128 13.58 24.55 -17.03
CA ARG A 128 14.30 24.98 -18.24
C ARG A 128 13.39 25.16 -19.45
N VAL A 129 12.28 24.45 -19.51
CA VAL A 129 11.37 24.39 -20.66
C VAL A 129 10.22 25.38 -20.49
N THR A 130 9.77 25.64 -19.25
CA THR A 130 8.66 26.52 -18.96
C THR A 130 9.12 27.97 -18.73
N SER A 131 8.35 28.94 -19.20
CA SER A 131 8.47 30.35 -18.81
C SER A 131 7.92 30.57 -17.39
N ALA A 132 8.18 31.76 -16.82
CA ALA A 132 7.77 32.09 -15.43
C ALA A 132 6.23 32.03 -15.23
N ASP A 133 5.45 32.13 -16.30
CA ASP A 133 3.98 32.14 -16.29
C ASP A 133 3.36 30.73 -16.52
N GLU A 134 4.16 29.74 -16.90
CA GLU A 134 3.72 28.36 -17.16
C GLU A 134 4.33 27.41 -16.12
N SER A 135 3.62 27.15 -15.05
CA SER A 135 4.08 26.18 -14.04
C SER A 135 3.40 24.81 -14.25
N MET A 136 4.20 23.75 -14.31
CA MET A 136 3.72 22.37 -14.31
C MET A 136 4.22 21.66 -13.05
N ASP A 137 3.34 20.94 -12.35
CA ASP A 137 3.74 20.11 -11.22
C ASP A 137 4.56 18.90 -11.69
N PRO A 138 5.78 18.67 -11.15
CA PRO A 138 6.63 17.55 -11.56
C PRO A 138 6.00 16.17 -11.34
N GLY A 139 5.14 16.03 -10.34
CA GLY A 139 4.42 14.78 -10.07
C GLY A 139 3.35 14.50 -11.11
N VAL A 140 2.62 15.55 -11.55
CA VAL A 140 1.65 15.45 -12.65
C VAL A 140 2.38 15.11 -13.95
N ALA A 141 3.48 15.79 -14.26
CA ALA A 141 4.29 15.50 -15.45
C ALA A 141 4.78 14.05 -15.43
N ARG A 142 5.31 13.56 -14.30
CA ARG A 142 5.74 12.17 -14.15
C ARG A 142 4.61 11.18 -14.40
N ALA A 143 3.42 11.43 -13.82
CA ALA A 143 2.26 10.55 -13.99
C ALA A 143 1.81 10.49 -15.46
N LEU A 144 1.79 11.63 -16.15
CA LEU A 144 1.45 11.68 -17.59
C LEU A 144 2.48 10.96 -18.46
N ILE A 145 3.78 11.14 -18.18
CA ILE A 145 4.86 10.44 -18.89
C ILE A 145 4.77 8.94 -18.67
N SER A 146 4.58 8.50 -17.43
CA SER A 146 4.39 7.07 -17.10
C SER A 146 3.19 6.48 -17.82
N LYS A 147 2.04 7.17 -17.81
CA LYS A 147 0.85 6.75 -18.55
C LYS A 147 1.11 6.65 -20.06
N ALA A 148 1.82 7.62 -20.62
CA ALA A 148 2.18 7.62 -22.04
C ALA A 148 3.09 6.43 -22.39
N LYS A 149 4.14 6.18 -21.61
CA LYS A 149 5.06 5.02 -21.79
C LYS A 149 4.31 3.70 -21.73
N ASN A 150 3.45 3.50 -20.72
CA ASN A 150 2.67 2.27 -20.56
C ASN A 150 1.66 2.02 -21.68
N ASN A 151 1.19 3.08 -22.34
CA ASN A 151 0.37 2.99 -23.56
C ASN A 151 1.18 2.90 -24.85
N ALA A 152 2.50 2.73 -24.76
CA ALA A 152 3.41 2.74 -25.90
C ALA A 152 3.28 4.01 -26.77
N TRP A 153 2.92 5.15 -26.15
CA TRP A 153 2.78 6.43 -26.82
C TRP A 153 3.97 7.35 -26.56
N ARG A 154 4.45 7.99 -27.60
CA ARG A 154 5.48 9.04 -27.53
C ARG A 154 4.95 10.31 -28.17
N PRO A 155 5.26 11.49 -27.58
CA PRO A 155 4.87 12.74 -28.21
C PRO A 155 5.59 12.90 -29.56
N PRO A 156 4.87 13.28 -30.62
CA PRO A 156 5.47 13.64 -31.91
C PRO A 156 6.50 14.77 -31.74
N ASP A 157 7.42 14.89 -32.69
CA ASP A 157 8.46 15.93 -32.63
C ASP A 157 7.88 17.35 -32.73
N ASP A 158 6.73 17.52 -33.38
CA ASP A 158 5.97 18.75 -33.55
C ASP A 158 4.93 19.01 -32.43
N ASP A 159 4.90 18.18 -31.37
CA ASP A 159 4.04 18.47 -30.21
C ASP A 159 4.56 19.67 -29.42
N GLU A 160 3.89 20.81 -29.57
CA GLU A 160 4.22 22.08 -28.90
C GLU A 160 3.71 22.17 -27.47
N THR A 161 3.03 21.13 -26.97
CA THR A 161 2.57 21.12 -25.57
C THR A 161 3.73 21.08 -24.58
N VAL A 162 3.58 21.74 -23.45
CA VAL A 162 4.58 21.73 -22.37
C VAL A 162 4.94 20.29 -21.97
N ILE A 163 3.92 19.42 -21.81
CA ILE A 163 4.16 18.04 -21.44
C ILE A 163 4.91 17.25 -22.54
N GLY A 164 4.61 17.49 -23.82
CA GLY A 164 5.33 16.89 -24.95
C GLY A 164 6.79 17.30 -24.94
N ALA A 165 7.07 18.59 -24.75
CA ALA A 165 8.45 19.10 -24.66
C ALA A 165 9.20 18.54 -23.43
N VAL A 166 8.53 18.47 -22.26
CA VAL A 166 9.11 17.87 -21.03
C VAL A 166 9.41 16.39 -21.25
N TYR A 167 8.50 15.62 -21.84
CA TYR A 167 8.69 14.18 -22.06
C TYR A 167 9.85 13.93 -23.06
N ARG A 168 9.89 14.61 -24.20
CA ARG A 168 11.01 14.46 -25.16
C ARG A 168 12.35 14.78 -24.51
N ARG A 169 12.41 15.87 -23.74
CA ARG A 169 13.64 16.24 -23.03
C ARG A 169 14.02 15.23 -21.97
N TYR A 170 13.05 14.71 -21.23
CA TYR A 170 13.25 13.68 -20.23
C TYR A 170 13.85 12.39 -20.84
N ASP A 171 13.31 11.91 -21.96
CA ASP A 171 13.82 10.75 -22.67
C ASP A 171 15.26 10.97 -23.18
N GLN A 172 15.54 12.18 -23.70
CA GLN A 172 16.90 12.56 -24.13
C GLN A 172 17.92 12.58 -22.97
N GLU A 173 17.54 13.17 -21.86
CA GLU A 173 18.40 13.26 -20.66
C GLU A 173 18.66 11.87 -20.05
N LEU A 174 17.66 10.98 -19.99
CA LEU A 174 17.84 9.60 -19.55
C LEU A 174 18.84 8.86 -20.44
N ARG A 175 18.69 8.99 -21.77
CA ARG A 175 19.61 8.37 -22.73
C ARG A 175 21.04 8.92 -22.59
N ALA A 176 21.19 10.24 -22.46
CA ALA A 176 22.49 10.88 -22.29
C ALA A 176 23.22 10.41 -21.03
N GLN A 177 22.47 10.10 -19.98
CA GLN A 177 22.99 9.59 -18.71
C GLN A 177 23.13 8.05 -18.69
N ASN A 178 22.84 7.38 -19.80
CA ASN A 178 22.74 5.91 -19.85
C ASN A 178 21.86 5.37 -18.73
N ALA A 179 20.65 5.94 -18.58
CA ALA A 179 19.69 5.60 -17.54
C ALA A 179 18.36 5.19 -18.15
N MET A 180 17.62 4.38 -17.43
CA MET A 180 16.24 3.96 -17.71
C MET A 180 15.42 4.12 -16.43
N ASP A 181 14.18 4.56 -16.54
CA ASP A 181 13.24 4.45 -15.43
C ASP A 181 12.52 3.08 -15.44
N PHE A 182 11.63 2.84 -14.46
CA PHE A 182 10.93 1.56 -14.37
C PHE A 182 10.03 1.27 -15.58
N ASP A 183 9.39 2.28 -16.16
CA ASP A 183 8.55 2.12 -17.34
C ASP A 183 9.43 1.81 -18.57
N ASP A 184 10.61 2.44 -18.68
CA ASP A 184 11.55 2.20 -19.76
C ASP A 184 12.07 0.76 -19.80
N LEU A 185 12.13 0.07 -18.66
CA LEU A 185 12.53 -1.34 -18.63
C LEU A 185 11.59 -2.20 -19.47
N LEU A 186 10.27 -1.98 -19.32
CA LEU A 186 9.28 -2.69 -20.12
C LEU A 186 9.27 -2.23 -21.57
N VAL A 187 9.20 -0.92 -21.81
CA VAL A 187 9.17 -0.33 -23.16
C VAL A 187 10.37 -0.78 -23.99
N ASN A 188 11.57 -0.68 -23.43
CA ASN A 188 12.79 -1.03 -24.15
C ASN A 188 12.96 -2.55 -24.32
N ALA A 189 12.51 -3.38 -23.39
CA ALA A 189 12.52 -4.83 -23.56
C ALA A 189 11.58 -5.27 -24.69
N VAL A 190 10.36 -4.72 -24.73
CA VAL A 190 9.38 -4.98 -25.80
C VAL A 190 9.95 -4.51 -27.15
N ARG A 191 10.48 -3.28 -27.19
CA ARG A 191 11.09 -2.72 -28.38
C ARG A 191 12.27 -3.56 -28.89
N LEU A 192 13.17 -3.96 -27.99
CA LEU A 192 14.32 -4.80 -28.32
C LEU A 192 13.89 -6.14 -28.95
N LEU A 193 12.93 -6.81 -28.36
CA LEU A 193 12.45 -8.08 -28.89
C LEU A 193 11.59 -7.91 -30.14
N GLY A 194 10.93 -6.77 -30.31
CA GLY A 194 10.15 -6.44 -31.50
C GLY A 194 11.00 -6.12 -32.70
N GLU A 195 11.99 -5.22 -32.54
CA GLU A 195 12.84 -4.67 -33.61
C GLU A 195 14.01 -5.62 -34.01
N PHE A 196 14.48 -6.50 -33.12
CA PHE A 196 15.63 -7.37 -33.36
C PHE A 196 15.28 -8.86 -33.36
N PRO A 197 14.89 -9.45 -34.49
CA PRO A 197 14.44 -10.84 -34.59
C PRO A 197 15.45 -11.87 -34.07
N GLU A 198 16.75 -11.62 -34.24
CA GLU A 198 17.85 -12.49 -33.78
C GLU A 198 17.91 -12.53 -32.24
N VAL A 199 17.72 -11.38 -31.58
CA VAL A 199 17.63 -11.30 -30.12
C VAL A 199 16.40 -12.07 -29.64
N ARG A 200 15.24 -11.82 -30.25
CA ARG A 200 13.98 -12.53 -29.95
C ARG A 200 14.14 -14.05 -30.14
N ALA A 201 14.72 -14.50 -31.23
CA ALA A 201 14.91 -15.92 -31.49
C ALA A 201 15.77 -16.60 -30.41
N ARG A 202 16.84 -15.93 -29.95
CA ARG A 202 17.71 -16.42 -28.90
C ARG A 202 16.94 -16.56 -27.54
N TRP A 203 16.13 -15.58 -27.15
CA TRP A 203 15.36 -15.65 -25.94
C TRP A 203 14.24 -16.68 -26.03
N ARG A 204 13.58 -16.84 -27.17
CA ARG A 204 12.61 -17.93 -27.45
C ARG A 204 13.23 -19.32 -27.38
N THR A 205 14.45 -19.48 -27.87
CA THR A 205 15.20 -20.75 -27.77
C THR A 205 15.54 -21.07 -26.32
N ARG A 206 15.87 -20.05 -25.55
CA ARG A 206 16.15 -20.18 -24.11
C ARG A 206 14.91 -20.55 -23.32
N PHE A 207 13.79 -19.85 -23.49
CA PHE A 207 12.58 -20.03 -22.71
C PHE A 207 11.50 -20.70 -23.57
N ARG A 208 11.37 -22.01 -23.41
CA ARG A 208 10.38 -22.81 -24.16
C ARG A 208 9.07 -22.95 -23.42
N HIS A 209 9.10 -22.91 -22.08
CA HIS A 209 7.94 -23.04 -21.21
C HIS A 209 7.77 -21.70 -20.45
N LEU A 210 6.72 -20.98 -20.81
CA LEU A 210 6.42 -19.67 -20.25
C LEU A 210 5.21 -19.75 -19.35
N LEU A 211 5.37 -19.40 -18.06
CA LEU A 211 4.31 -19.37 -17.07
C LEU A 211 4.13 -17.95 -16.53
N VAL A 212 2.89 -17.48 -16.42
CA VAL A 212 2.58 -16.15 -15.88
C VAL A 212 1.53 -16.26 -14.79
N ASP A 213 1.87 -15.78 -13.58
CA ASP A 213 0.94 -15.70 -12.46
C ASP A 213 0.27 -14.31 -12.41
N GLU A 214 -0.91 -14.26 -11.80
CA GLU A 214 -1.73 -13.03 -11.66
C GLU A 214 -1.97 -12.31 -13.00
N PHE A 215 -2.22 -13.07 -14.06
CA PHE A 215 -2.29 -12.55 -15.44
C PHE A 215 -3.35 -11.46 -15.64
N GLN A 216 -4.40 -11.39 -14.83
CA GLN A 216 -5.42 -10.33 -14.85
C GLN A 216 -4.89 -8.95 -14.49
N ASP A 217 -3.69 -8.86 -13.88
CA ASP A 217 -3.06 -7.59 -13.50
C ASP A 217 -2.04 -7.10 -14.55
N THR A 218 -1.91 -7.82 -15.68
CA THR A 218 -0.99 -7.43 -16.74
C THR A 218 -1.48 -6.19 -17.49
N ASN A 219 -0.54 -5.31 -17.86
CA ASN A 219 -0.78 -4.22 -18.78
C ASN A 219 -0.47 -4.66 -20.23
N ARG A 220 -0.74 -3.78 -21.19
CA ARG A 220 -0.52 -4.02 -22.61
C ARG A 220 0.93 -4.42 -22.93
N LEU A 221 1.92 -3.70 -22.38
CA LEU A 221 3.35 -3.98 -22.64
C LEU A 221 3.78 -5.33 -22.06
N GLN A 222 3.26 -5.73 -20.93
CA GLN A 222 3.52 -7.04 -20.32
C GLN A 222 2.94 -8.17 -21.17
N LEU A 223 1.70 -8.00 -21.66
CA LEU A 223 1.11 -8.94 -22.61
C LEU A 223 1.93 -9.05 -23.91
N GLU A 224 2.39 -7.92 -24.46
CA GLU A 224 3.21 -7.88 -25.65
C GLU A 224 4.57 -8.57 -25.41
N LEU A 225 5.20 -8.35 -24.25
CA LEU A 225 6.41 -9.05 -23.83
C LEU A 225 6.20 -10.57 -23.79
N VAL A 226 5.11 -11.03 -23.18
CA VAL A 226 4.75 -12.46 -23.14
C VAL A 226 4.57 -13.02 -24.55
N SER A 227 3.88 -12.31 -25.43
CA SER A 227 3.66 -12.72 -26.83
C SER A 227 4.94 -12.77 -27.64
N LEU A 228 5.85 -11.83 -27.42
CA LEU A 228 7.17 -11.80 -28.07
C LEU A 228 8.08 -12.93 -27.60
N LEU A 229 7.97 -13.36 -26.34
CA LEU A 229 8.76 -14.45 -25.77
C LEU A 229 8.15 -15.83 -26.05
N ALA A 230 6.85 -15.91 -26.28
CA ALA A 230 6.17 -17.18 -26.56
C ALA A 230 6.78 -17.92 -27.76
N ALA A 231 7.24 -19.14 -27.51
CA ALA A 231 7.93 -19.98 -28.50
C ALA A 231 7.14 -21.22 -28.84
N GLY A 232 7.33 -21.73 -30.06
CA GLY A 232 6.65 -22.92 -30.55
C GLY A 232 5.44 -22.60 -31.44
N ASP A 233 4.91 -23.63 -32.08
CA ASP A 233 3.68 -23.62 -32.88
C ASP A 233 2.94 -24.91 -32.62
N PRO A 234 1.92 -24.93 -31.75
CA PRO A 234 1.48 -23.82 -30.90
C PRO A 234 2.46 -23.47 -29.76
N PRO A 235 2.42 -22.20 -29.26
CA PRO A 235 3.33 -21.77 -28.19
C PRO A 235 2.97 -22.39 -26.84
N ASP A 236 3.97 -22.80 -26.06
CA ASP A 236 3.77 -23.32 -24.70
C ASP A 236 3.76 -22.16 -23.68
N VAL A 237 2.58 -21.56 -23.56
CA VAL A 237 2.29 -20.47 -22.64
C VAL A 237 1.21 -20.91 -21.66
N CYS A 238 1.50 -20.86 -20.37
CA CYS A 238 0.54 -21.11 -19.31
C CYS A 238 0.31 -19.82 -18.52
N VAL A 239 -0.91 -19.31 -18.51
CA VAL A 239 -1.28 -18.17 -17.67
C VAL A 239 -2.26 -18.59 -16.59
N VAL A 240 -2.08 -18.02 -15.39
CA VAL A 240 -2.98 -18.21 -14.26
C VAL A 240 -3.46 -16.86 -13.78
N GLY A 241 -4.75 -16.76 -13.52
CA GLY A 241 -5.32 -15.50 -13.03
C GLY A 241 -6.77 -15.64 -12.57
N ASP A 242 -7.22 -14.57 -11.96
CA ASP A 242 -8.58 -14.39 -11.49
C ASP A 242 -9.12 -13.03 -11.98
N ASP A 243 -9.94 -13.04 -13.00
CA ASP A 243 -10.57 -11.83 -13.56
C ASP A 243 -11.41 -11.08 -12.51
N ASP A 244 -11.93 -11.78 -11.51
CA ASP A 244 -12.65 -11.19 -10.38
C ASP A 244 -11.71 -10.52 -9.34
N GLN A 245 -10.38 -10.66 -9.47
CA GLN A 245 -9.38 -10.01 -8.63
C GLN A 245 -8.51 -8.99 -9.37
N SER A 246 -8.93 -8.51 -10.54
CA SER A 246 -8.27 -7.42 -11.26
C SER A 246 -8.60 -6.08 -10.61
N ILE A 247 -7.65 -5.55 -9.80
CA ILE A 247 -7.82 -4.34 -8.97
C ILE A 247 -6.70 -3.31 -9.15
N TYR A 248 -5.91 -3.42 -10.23
CA TYR A 248 -4.80 -2.52 -10.54
C TYR A 248 -4.99 -1.76 -11.87
N GLY A 249 -6.25 -1.52 -12.29
CA GLY A 249 -6.57 -0.71 -13.46
C GLY A 249 -5.97 0.70 -13.39
N TRP A 250 -5.94 1.30 -12.21
CA TRP A 250 -5.28 2.58 -11.96
C TRP A 250 -3.75 2.57 -12.18
N ARG A 251 -3.11 1.39 -12.23
CA ARG A 251 -1.70 1.16 -12.64
C ARG A 251 -1.56 0.72 -14.09
N GLY A 252 -2.64 0.77 -14.87
CA GLY A 252 -2.64 0.36 -16.27
C GLY A 252 -2.86 -1.14 -16.50
N ALA A 253 -3.29 -1.90 -15.49
CA ALA A 253 -3.71 -3.29 -15.70
C ALA A 253 -4.97 -3.33 -16.57
N GLU A 254 -5.00 -4.27 -17.51
CA GLU A 254 -6.11 -4.43 -18.44
C GLU A 254 -6.74 -5.82 -18.26
N VAL A 255 -7.92 -5.86 -17.62
CA VAL A 255 -8.64 -7.12 -17.42
C VAL A 255 -8.99 -7.82 -18.75
N ALA A 256 -9.08 -7.07 -19.84
CA ALA A 256 -9.28 -7.59 -21.17
C ALA A 256 -8.22 -8.62 -21.57
N ASN A 257 -6.99 -8.52 -21.07
CA ASN A 257 -5.91 -9.46 -21.38
C ASN A 257 -6.26 -10.91 -20.99
N ILE A 258 -6.89 -11.12 -19.83
CA ILE A 258 -7.34 -12.45 -19.41
C ILE A 258 -8.70 -12.79 -20.00
N LEU A 259 -9.59 -11.82 -20.17
CA LEU A 259 -10.93 -12.04 -20.75
C LEU A 259 -10.86 -12.43 -22.24
N GLU A 260 -9.88 -11.89 -22.96
CA GLU A 260 -9.72 -12.07 -24.42
C GLU A 260 -8.45 -12.86 -24.75
N PHE A 261 -8.00 -13.72 -23.84
CA PHE A 261 -6.76 -14.49 -23.98
C PHE A 261 -6.66 -15.26 -25.32
N GLU A 262 -7.79 -15.78 -25.83
CA GLU A 262 -7.86 -16.51 -27.11
C GLU A 262 -7.51 -15.66 -28.33
N ARG A 263 -7.64 -14.33 -28.25
CA ARG A 263 -7.24 -13.41 -29.33
C ARG A 263 -5.72 -13.35 -29.49
N HIS A 264 -5.00 -13.53 -28.39
CA HIS A 264 -3.54 -13.46 -28.36
C HIS A 264 -2.89 -14.84 -28.53
N PHE A 265 -3.54 -15.87 -27.98
CA PHE A 265 -3.09 -17.26 -28.01
C PHE A 265 -4.24 -18.16 -28.48
N PRO A 266 -4.35 -18.41 -29.79
CA PRO A 266 -5.47 -19.16 -30.36
C PRO A 266 -5.59 -20.61 -29.84
N ASN A 267 -6.82 -21.07 -29.72
CA ASN A 267 -7.17 -22.44 -29.29
C ASN A 267 -6.58 -22.86 -27.93
N PRO A 268 -6.64 -22.01 -26.86
CA PRO A 268 -6.11 -22.39 -25.58
C PRO A 268 -6.99 -23.47 -24.93
N ARG A 269 -6.36 -24.33 -24.13
CA ARG A 269 -7.09 -25.08 -23.14
C ARG A 269 -7.45 -24.18 -21.99
N VAL A 270 -8.72 -24.13 -21.61
CA VAL A 270 -9.19 -23.39 -20.42
C VAL A 270 -9.52 -24.38 -19.31
N VAL A 271 -8.91 -24.16 -18.13
CA VAL A 271 -9.19 -24.95 -16.92
C VAL A 271 -9.69 -23.99 -15.85
N LYS A 272 -10.85 -24.29 -15.23
CA LYS A 272 -11.39 -23.51 -14.11
C LYS A 272 -11.07 -24.20 -12.79
N LEU A 273 -10.53 -23.45 -11.84
CA LEU A 273 -10.33 -23.88 -10.46
C LEU A 273 -11.36 -23.18 -9.58
N GLU A 274 -12.37 -23.91 -9.15
CA GLU A 274 -13.51 -23.38 -8.41
C GLU A 274 -13.58 -23.88 -6.96
N GLN A 275 -12.88 -24.99 -6.63
CA GLN A 275 -12.79 -25.48 -5.27
C GLN A 275 -11.87 -24.60 -4.43
N ASN A 276 -12.46 -23.91 -3.46
CA ASN A 276 -11.74 -23.07 -2.52
C ASN A 276 -11.35 -23.85 -1.26
N TYR A 277 -10.12 -23.69 -0.80
CA TYR A 277 -9.58 -24.34 0.40
C TYR A 277 -9.38 -23.38 1.58
N ARG A 278 -9.66 -22.09 1.37
CA ARG A 278 -9.41 -21.02 2.33
C ARG A 278 -10.61 -20.76 3.24
N SER A 279 -11.71 -20.35 2.65
CA SER A 279 -12.87 -19.77 3.31
C SER A 279 -13.99 -20.79 3.57
N THR A 280 -14.87 -20.50 4.53
CA THR A 280 -16.13 -21.22 4.72
C THR A 280 -17.07 -20.96 3.55
N ASP A 281 -18.05 -21.87 3.35
CA ASP A 281 -19.00 -21.74 2.24
C ASP A 281 -19.87 -20.47 2.35
N ILE A 282 -20.26 -20.07 3.55
CA ILE A 282 -21.06 -18.86 3.80
C ILE A 282 -20.34 -17.60 3.28
N ILE A 283 -19.03 -17.47 3.56
CA ILE A 283 -18.22 -16.34 3.08
C ILE A 283 -18.17 -16.35 1.55
N LEU A 284 -17.95 -17.51 0.93
CA LEU A 284 -17.87 -17.63 -0.53
C LEU A 284 -19.18 -17.36 -1.23
N GLN A 285 -20.29 -17.84 -0.68
CA GLN A 285 -21.63 -17.56 -1.19
C GLN A 285 -21.90 -16.05 -1.21
N SER A 286 -21.53 -15.36 -0.14
CA SER A 286 -21.65 -13.90 -0.03
C SER A 286 -20.78 -13.18 -1.06
N ALA A 287 -19.51 -13.59 -1.22
CA ALA A 287 -18.60 -13.06 -2.24
C ALA A 287 -19.13 -13.31 -3.67
N ASN A 288 -19.62 -14.52 -3.94
CA ASN A 288 -20.19 -14.88 -5.25
C ASN A 288 -21.41 -14.03 -5.61
N ARG A 289 -22.27 -13.67 -4.62
CA ARG A 289 -23.43 -12.80 -4.86
C ARG A 289 -23.01 -11.41 -5.33
N VAL A 290 -22.03 -10.81 -4.68
CA VAL A 290 -21.50 -9.50 -5.05
C VAL A 290 -20.89 -9.51 -6.44
N ILE A 291 -19.96 -10.44 -6.69
CA ILE A 291 -19.16 -10.38 -7.92
C ILE A 291 -19.96 -10.73 -9.18
N ARG A 292 -21.09 -11.41 -9.06
CA ARG A 292 -22.01 -11.71 -10.19
C ARG A 292 -22.58 -10.45 -10.85
N ASN A 293 -22.60 -9.32 -10.17
CA ASN A 293 -23.09 -8.06 -10.72
C ASN A 293 -22.11 -7.42 -11.72
N ASN A 294 -20.85 -7.86 -11.76
CA ASN A 294 -19.95 -7.49 -12.84
C ASN A 294 -20.29 -8.26 -14.11
N THR A 295 -20.40 -7.53 -15.23
CA THR A 295 -20.75 -8.12 -16.54
C THR A 295 -19.53 -8.63 -17.28
N ALA A 296 -18.39 -7.93 -17.18
CA ALA A 296 -17.14 -8.30 -17.83
C ALA A 296 -16.37 -9.33 -17.00
N ARG A 297 -16.76 -10.61 -17.12
CA ARG A 297 -16.13 -11.74 -16.41
C ARG A 297 -16.29 -13.07 -17.13
N ARG A 298 -15.38 -14.01 -16.87
CA ARG A 298 -15.43 -15.37 -17.46
C ARG A 298 -16.33 -16.36 -16.71
N GLY A 299 -17.06 -15.93 -15.71
CA GLY A 299 -18.03 -16.70 -14.96
C GLY A 299 -17.46 -17.96 -14.32
N LYS A 300 -17.19 -17.90 -13.03
CA LYS A 300 -16.83 -19.02 -12.15
C LYS A 300 -17.64 -18.94 -10.87
N ASN A 301 -17.85 -20.06 -10.21
CA ASN A 301 -18.55 -20.18 -8.95
C ASN A 301 -17.63 -20.86 -7.94
N LEU A 302 -17.18 -20.12 -6.97
CA LEU A 302 -16.40 -20.71 -5.87
C LEU A 302 -17.30 -21.51 -4.95
N TRP A 303 -16.81 -22.67 -4.54
CA TRP A 303 -17.43 -23.52 -3.54
C TRP A 303 -16.38 -24.04 -2.55
N SER A 304 -16.78 -24.32 -1.34
CA SER A 304 -15.90 -24.82 -0.29
C SER A 304 -16.39 -26.19 0.22
N PRO A 305 -15.48 -27.13 0.50
CA PRO A 305 -15.81 -28.34 1.24
C PRO A 305 -15.97 -28.07 2.75
N LYS A 306 -15.68 -26.86 3.23
CA LYS A 306 -15.90 -26.44 4.61
C LYS A 306 -17.36 -26.00 4.77
N ASP A 307 -18.24 -26.98 5.01
CA ASP A 307 -19.65 -26.72 5.20
C ASP A 307 -19.92 -25.87 6.46
N GLY A 308 -20.91 -24.98 6.36
CA GLY A 308 -21.31 -24.11 7.47
C GLY A 308 -20.36 -22.93 7.67
N GLY A 309 -20.11 -22.58 8.92
CA GLY A 309 -19.37 -21.40 9.36
C GLY A 309 -20.31 -20.39 10.03
N GLU A 310 -19.72 -19.39 10.69
CA GLU A 310 -20.47 -18.27 11.24
C GLU A 310 -21.08 -17.43 10.10
N PRO A 311 -22.27 -16.83 10.30
CA PRO A 311 -22.84 -15.87 9.37
C PRO A 311 -21.88 -14.69 9.14
N VAL A 312 -21.94 -14.07 7.96
CA VAL A 312 -21.29 -12.80 7.73
C VAL A 312 -22.09 -11.72 8.43
N HIS A 313 -21.48 -11.05 9.40
CA HIS A 313 -22.13 -9.98 10.15
C HIS A 313 -21.92 -8.62 9.46
N VAL A 314 -23.01 -7.90 9.22
CA VAL A 314 -23.00 -6.51 8.73
C VAL A 314 -23.53 -5.62 9.85
N ILE A 315 -22.66 -4.76 10.39
CA ILE A 315 -22.94 -3.96 11.57
C ILE A 315 -23.01 -2.47 11.21
N ALA A 316 -24.16 -1.85 11.48
CA ALA A 316 -24.33 -0.40 11.38
C ALA A 316 -23.92 0.25 12.71
N VAL A 317 -22.92 1.13 12.68
CA VAL A 317 -22.42 1.85 13.86
C VAL A 317 -22.70 3.36 13.75
N PRO A 318 -22.83 4.10 14.88
CA PRO A 318 -23.14 5.52 14.83
C PRO A 318 -22.05 6.36 14.16
N THR A 319 -20.79 6.22 14.58
CA THR A 319 -19.65 7.03 14.09
C THR A 319 -18.40 6.18 13.82
N ASP A 320 -17.40 6.78 13.19
CA ASP A 320 -16.09 6.16 12.96
C ASP A 320 -15.30 5.87 14.25
N VAL A 321 -15.56 6.61 15.32
CA VAL A 321 -15.00 6.33 16.65
C VAL A 321 -15.67 5.08 17.23
N ASP A 322 -17.00 5.00 17.17
CA ASP A 322 -17.77 3.82 17.63
C ASP A 322 -17.37 2.57 16.80
N GLU A 323 -17.11 2.74 15.50
CA GLU A 323 -16.62 1.66 14.62
C GLU A 323 -15.30 1.09 15.15
N ALA A 324 -14.35 1.96 15.48
CA ALA A 324 -13.07 1.54 15.99
C ALA A 324 -13.18 0.90 17.38
N GLU A 325 -14.00 1.44 18.26
CA GLU A 325 -14.25 0.87 19.59
C GLU A 325 -14.90 -0.51 19.51
N PHE A 326 -15.91 -0.65 18.67
CA PHE A 326 -16.59 -1.93 18.44
C PHE A 326 -15.62 -2.99 17.91
N VAL A 327 -14.94 -2.71 16.81
CA VAL A 327 -14.05 -3.68 16.14
C VAL A 327 -12.90 -4.11 17.06
N THR A 328 -12.26 -3.17 17.76
CA THR A 328 -11.15 -3.50 18.66
C THR A 328 -11.61 -4.22 19.92
N GLY A 329 -12.83 -3.91 20.39
CA GLY A 329 -13.51 -4.64 21.49
C GLY A 329 -13.81 -6.09 21.11
N GLU A 330 -14.41 -6.31 19.92
CA GLU A 330 -14.68 -7.65 19.38
C GLU A 330 -13.41 -8.49 19.22
N ILE A 331 -12.32 -7.89 18.70
CA ILE A 331 -11.02 -8.55 18.57
C ILE A 331 -10.52 -8.99 19.95
N ALA A 332 -10.62 -8.12 20.96
CA ALA A 332 -10.21 -8.44 22.32
C ALA A 332 -11.05 -9.58 22.89
N ALA A 333 -12.39 -9.51 22.78
CA ALA A 333 -13.30 -10.52 23.29
C ALA A 333 -13.10 -11.88 22.62
N LYS A 334 -13.02 -11.92 21.27
CA LYS A 334 -12.78 -13.19 20.54
C LYS A 334 -11.43 -13.82 20.89
N ARG A 335 -10.39 -13.02 21.10
CA ARG A 335 -9.09 -13.52 21.53
C ARG A 335 -9.14 -14.13 22.94
N ASP A 336 -9.85 -13.50 23.87
CA ASP A 336 -9.92 -13.94 25.26
C ASP A 336 -10.80 -15.19 25.44
N LEU A 337 -11.82 -15.36 24.60
CA LEU A 337 -12.71 -16.53 24.57
C LEU A 337 -12.09 -17.77 23.88
N GLY A 338 -11.13 -17.56 22.99
CA GLY A 338 -10.48 -18.62 22.19
C GLY A 338 -8.98 -18.65 22.38
N SER A 339 -8.33 -19.76 22.01
CA SER A 339 -6.86 -19.85 21.96
C SER A 339 -6.27 -19.10 20.75
N LEU A 340 -6.83 -17.91 20.43
CA LEU A 340 -6.44 -17.14 19.27
C LEU A 340 -5.26 -16.22 19.57
N THR A 341 -4.43 -15.99 18.55
CA THR A 341 -3.34 -15.03 18.63
C THR A 341 -3.74 -13.72 17.97
N TRP A 342 -3.08 -12.62 18.27
CA TRP A 342 -3.38 -11.33 17.66
C TRP A 342 -3.20 -11.33 16.12
N GLU A 343 -2.31 -12.18 15.61
CA GLU A 343 -2.04 -12.36 14.19
C GLU A 343 -3.22 -13.00 13.44
N SER A 344 -4.16 -13.63 14.15
CA SER A 344 -5.36 -14.22 13.56
C SER A 344 -6.34 -13.18 13.04
N PHE A 345 -6.18 -11.92 13.42
CA PHE A 345 -7.12 -10.83 13.12
C PHE A 345 -6.55 -9.84 12.11
N ALA A 346 -7.41 -9.39 11.19
CA ALA A 346 -7.09 -8.30 10.27
C ALA A 346 -8.23 -7.29 10.17
N ILE A 347 -7.87 -6.01 10.15
CA ILE A 347 -8.76 -4.89 9.86
C ILE A 347 -8.44 -4.38 8.47
N LEU A 348 -9.37 -4.53 7.54
CA LEU A 348 -9.25 -4.16 6.15
C LEU A 348 -10.03 -2.89 5.86
N TYR A 349 -9.41 -1.93 5.22
CA TYR A 349 -10.02 -0.64 4.88
C TYR A 349 -9.64 -0.18 3.47
N ARG A 350 -10.42 0.76 2.92
CA ARG A 350 -10.22 1.28 1.56
C ARG A 350 -9.07 2.27 1.46
N MET A 351 -8.90 3.15 2.43
CA MET A 351 -7.90 4.22 2.44
C MET A 351 -7.09 4.22 3.73
N ASN A 352 -5.80 4.54 3.65
CA ASN A 352 -4.89 4.61 4.80
C ASN A 352 -5.35 5.58 5.91
N ALA A 353 -6.11 6.63 5.55
CA ALA A 353 -6.64 7.57 6.54
C ALA A 353 -7.61 6.92 7.54
N GLN A 354 -8.22 5.78 7.18
CA GLN A 354 -9.14 5.07 8.05
C GLN A 354 -8.44 4.30 9.19
N SER A 355 -7.13 4.03 9.09
CA SER A 355 -6.42 3.23 10.10
C SER A 355 -6.37 3.89 11.47
N ARG A 356 -6.36 5.22 11.52
CA ARG A 356 -6.06 5.99 12.72
C ARG A 356 -6.97 5.72 13.93
N PRO A 357 -8.31 5.77 13.84
CA PRO A 357 -9.16 5.48 14.99
C PRO A 357 -8.89 4.08 15.56
N PHE A 358 -8.59 3.11 14.69
CA PHE A 358 -8.23 1.74 15.09
C PHE A 358 -6.86 1.70 15.77
N GLU A 359 -5.86 2.41 15.25
CA GLU A 359 -4.54 2.52 15.87
C GLU A 359 -4.63 3.14 17.27
N GLU A 360 -5.42 4.20 17.46
CA GLU A 360 -5.65 4.84 18.76
C GLU A 360 -6.33 3.89 19.76
N ASN A 361 -7.35 3.17 19.33
CA ASN A 361 -8.06 2.23 20.19
C ASN A 361 -7.22 0.99 20.54
N LEU A 362 -6.53 0.40 19.58
CA LEU A 362 -5.63 -0.73 19.83
C LEU A 362 -4.54 -0.37 20.85
N ARG A 363 -3.99 0.86 20.78
CA ARG A 363 -3.04 1.37 21.78
C ARG A 363 -3.70 1.54 23.16
N ARG A 364 -4.87 2.18 23.21
CA ARG A 364 -5.61 2.35 24.46
C ARG A 364 -5.85 1.02 25.15
N LEU A 365 -6.17 -0.02 24.38
CA LEU A 365 -6.38 -1.38 24.86
C LEU A 365 -5.08 -2.19 25.04
N ARG A 366 -3.90 -1.61 24.72
CA ARG A 366 -2.58 -2.27 24.74
C ARG A 366 -2.52 -3.52 23.85
N ILE A 367 -3.28 -3.53 22.76
CA ILE A 367 -3.28 -4.61 21.77
C ILE A 367 -2.16 -4.34 20.75
N PRO A 368 -1.22 -5.28 20.55
CA PRO A 368 -0.18 -5.13 19.56
C PRO A 368 -0.78 -5.18 18.14
N TYR A 369 -0.32 -4.30 17.26
CA TYR A 369 -0.75 -4.27 15.86
C TYR A 369 0.42 -3.99 14.93
N ARG A 370 0.23 -4.31 13.64
CA ARG A 370 1.12 -3.96 12.55
C ARG A 370 0.35 -3.29 11.43
N LEU A 371 0.95 -2.27 10.83
CA LEU A 371 0.39 -1.54 9.69
C LEU A 371 1.12 -1.98 8.41
N ILE A 372 0.39 -2.55 7.45
CA ILE A 372 0.97 -3.00 6.17
C ILE A 372 0.60 -2.02 5.05
N GLY A 373 1.62 -1.55 4.31
CA GLY A 373 1.42 -0.69 3.14
C GLY A 373 1.16 0.78 3.43
N GLY A 374 1.28 1.21 4.68
CA GLY A 374 1.18 2.62 5.10
C GLY A 374 2.32 3.02 6.02
N LYS A 375 2.66 4.31 6.04
CA LYS A 375 3.39 4.88 7.19
C LYS A 375 2.40 5.02 8.33
N SER A 376 2.78 4.64 9.55
CA SER A 376 2.00 4.98 10.75
C SER A 376 1.61 6.46 10.70
N PHE A 377 0.44 6.82 11.21
CA PHE A 377 0.03 8.22 11.29
C PHE A 377 1.13 9.08 11.90
N TYR A 378 1.77 8.58 12.96
CA TYR A 378 2.83 9.29 13.69
C TYR A 378 4.20 9.28 13.00
N ASP A 379 4.37 8.46 11.94
CA ASP A 379 5.56 8.46 11.08
C ASP A 379 5.47 9.42 9.91
N ARG A 380 4.30 10.00 9.67
CA ARG A 380 4.10 10.99 8.62
C ARG A 380 4.94 12.23 8.90
N ARG A 381 5.50 12.81 7.83
CA ARG A 381 6.40 13.95 7.92
C ARG A 381 5.76 15.13 8.67
N GLU A 382 4.56 15.52 8.26
CA GLU A 382 3.81 16.62 8.84
C GLU A 382 3.47 16.43 10.32
N VAL A 383 3.18 15.19 10.71
CA VAL A 383 2.92 14.81 12.10
C VAL A 383 4.21 14.91 12.92
N LYS A 384 5.34 14.39 12.39
CA LYS A 384 6.65 14.52 13.04
C LYS A 384 7.12 15.97 13.15
N ASP A 385 6.81 16.82 12.16
CA ASP A 385 7.14 18.23 12.20
C ASP A 385 6.40 18.93 13.35
N VAL A 386 5.08 18.75 13.45
CA VAL A 386 4.27 19.35 14.52
C VAL A 386 4.62 18.77 15.90
N THR A 387 4.92 17.48 15.99
CA THR A 387 5.41 16.86 17.23
C THR A 387 6.74 17.46 17.68
N ALA A 388 7.64 17.81 16.74
CA ALA A 388 8.88 18.49 17.04
C ALA A 388 8.64 19.94 17.53
N TYR A 389 7.65 20.67 17.00
CA TYR A 389 7.21 21.94 17.58
C TYR A 389 6.75 21.76 19.02
N MET A 390 5.91 20.77 19.31
CA MET A 390 5.45 20.44 20.66
C MET A 390 6.63 20.17 21.61
N ALA A 391 7.62 19.38 21.15
CA ALA A 391 8.80 19.05 21.93
C ALA A 391 9.64 20.29 22.24
N CYS A 392 9.90 21.18 21.27
CA CYS A 392 10.62 22.43 21.48
C CYS A 392 9.89 23.40 22.42
N LEU A 393 8.55 23.40 22.44
CA LEU A 393 7.79 24.22 23.41
C LEU A 393 7.97 23.75 24.84
N LEU A 394 8.15 22.44 25.08
CA LEU A 394 8.43 21.89 26.40
C LEU A 394 9.93 21.95 26.76
N ASN A 395 10.77 21.63 25.79
CA ASN A 395 12.22 21.60 25.94
C ASN A 395 12.92 22.25 24.73
N PRO A 396 13.28 23.53 24.79
CA PRO A 396 13.99 24.20 23.68
C PRO A 396 15.40 23.65 23.45
N ASN A 397 15.93 22.90 24.41
CA ASN A 397 17.24 22.26 24.35
C ASN A 397 17.19 20.84 23.71
N ASP A 398 16.07 20.46 23.10
CA ASP A 398 15.97 19.28 22.25
C ASP A 398 16.53 19.61 20.86
N ASP A 399 17.82 19.39 20.67
CA ASP A 399 18.54 19.71 19.44
C ASP A 399 17.97 18.94 18.23
N ALA A 400 17.48 17.72 18.42
CA ALA A 400 16.90 16.92 17.34
C ALA A 400 15.56 17.52 16.88
N ALA A 401 14.69 17.91 17.80
CA ALA A 401 13.44 18.59 17.49
C ALA A 401 13.70 19.98 16.89
N LEU A 402 14.65 20.71 17.42
CA LEU A 402 15.03 22.04 16.91
C LEU A 402 15.53 21.98 15.47
N LEU A 403 16.46 21.09 15.15
CA LEU A 403 16.98 20.90 13.79
C LEU A 403 15.88 20.55 12.79
N ARG A 404 14.84 19.86 13.24
CA ARG A 404 13.71 19.54 12.40
C ARG A 404 12.85 20.73 12.03
N ILE A 405 12.60 21.65 12.97
CA ILE A 405 11.67 22.76 12.78
C ILE A 405 12.31 24.10 12.39
N ILE A 406 13.61 24.25 12.53
CA ILE A 406 14.32 25.54 12.37
C ILE A 406 14.09 26.17 10.99
N ASN A 407 13.96 25.34 9.94
CA ASN A 407 13.62 25.74 8.58
C ASN A 407 12.36 25.04 8.04
N THR A 408 11.46 24.66 8.90
CA THR A 408 10.17 24.08 8.54
C THR A 408 9.05 24.91 9.20
N PRO A 409 8.46 25.88 8.49
CA PRO A 409 8.74 26.34 7.12
C PRO A 409 10.08 27.08 6.94
N PRO A 410 10.54 27.31 5.68
CA PRO A 410 11.79 28.02 5.40
C PRO A 410 11.83 29.44 5.99
N ARG A 411 12.83 29.73 6.80
CA ARG A 411 13.00 31.05 7.48
C ARG A 411 14.21 31.85 6.99
N GLY A 412 14.97 31.31 6.04
CA GLY A 412 16.17 31.93 5.52
C GLY A 412 17.40 31.76 6.44
N ILE A 413 17.34 30.81 7.38
CA ILE A 413 18.50 30.39 8.17
C ILE A 413 19.23 29.32 7.32
N GLY A 414 20.35 29.74 6.70
CA GLY A 414 21.08 28.83 5.77
C GLY A 414 21.63 27.59 6.47
N ALA A 415 21.76 26.49 5.73
CA ALA A 415 22.32 25.24 6.24
C ALA A 415 23.72 25.47 6.84
N THR A 416 24.57 26.29 6.19
CA THR A 416 25.89 26.66 6.69
C THR A 416 25.84 27.40 8.06
N THR A 417 24.78 28.19 8.31
CA THR A 417 24.57 28.85 9.60
C THR A 417 24.21 27.86 10.69
N VAL A 418 23.36 26.87 10.35
CA VAL A 418 22.97 25.80 11.28
C VAL A 418 24.15 24.88 11.58
N ASP A 419 24.93 24.48 10.58
CA ASP A 419 26.14 23.67 10.75
C ASP A 419 27.17 24.38 11.63
N LEU A 420 27.39 25.67 11.39
CA LEU A 420 28.30 26.51 12.21
C LEU A 420 27.82 26.58 13.68
N ALA A 421 26.51 26.76 13.89
CA ALA A 421 25.96 26.81 15.26
C ALA A 421 26.14 25.46 15.95
N PHE A 422 25.93 24.35 15.23
CA PHE A 422 26.10 23.01 15.76
C PHE A 422 27.57 22.73 16.13
N GLU A 423 28.54 23.09 15.25
CA GLU A 423 29.97 22.95 15.58
C GLU A 423 30.41 23.81 16.79
N ARG A 424 29.86 25.01 16.90
CA ARG A 424 30.17 25.89 18.03
C ARG A 424 29.53 25.41 19.31
N SER A 425 28.29 24.88 19.27
CA SER A 425 27.59 24.33 20.43
C SER A 425 28.39 23.20 21.07
N ILE A 426 28.97 22.31 20.26
CA ILE A 426 29.81 21.21 20.73
C ILE A 426 31.08 21.74 21.42
N LYS A 427 31.71 22.77 20.85
CA LYS A 427 32.96 23.37 21.42
C LYS A 427 32.71 24.15 22.69
N SER A 428 31.56 24.79 22.83
CA SER A 428 31.20 25.61 23.98
C SER A 428 30.44 24.82 25.06
N GLU A 429 30.17 23.54 24.86
CA GLU A 429 29.35 22.67 25.73
C GLU A 429 27.96 23.29 26.02
N LYS A 430 27.38 24.01 25.04
CA LYS A 430 26.05 24.59 25.07
C LYS A 430 25.12 23.77 24.17
N THR A 431 23.81 23.90 24.42
CA THR A 431 22.81 23.34 23.48
C THR A 431 22.78 24.17 22.19
N LEU A 432 22.30 23.62 21.12
CA LEU A 432 22.19 24.30 19.82
C LEU A 432 21.36 25.60 19.97
N PHE A 433 20.26 25.56 20.73
CA PHE A 433 19.41 26.74 20.96
C PHE A 433 20.13 27.82 21.73
N GLU A 434 20.86 27.46 22.80
CA GLU A 434 21.65 28.42 23.58
C GLU A 434 22.77 29.06 22.77
N GLU A 435 23.46 28.28 21.93
CA GLU A 435 24.51 28.84 21.06
C GLU A 435 23.91 29.76 20.00
N MET A 436 22.83 29.32 19.30
CA MET A 436 22.19 30.11 18.24
C MET A 436 21.63 31.45 18.74
N THR A 437 21.16 31.49 19.98
CA THR A 437 20.58 32.71 20.59
C THR A 437 21.60 33.57 21.34
N SER A 438 22.86 33.13 21.44
CA SER A 438 23.90 33.88 22.09
C SER A 438 24.25 35.15 21.29
N SER A 439 24.57 36.27 22.00
CA SER A 439 25.01 37.52 21.37
C SER A 439 26.19 37.29 20.44
N ASP A 440 27.18 36.51 20.91
CA ASP A 440 28.41 36.23 20.17
C ASP A 440 28.16 35.50 18.84
N PHE A 441 27.19 34.60 18.80
CA PHE A 441 26.80 33.90 17.56
C PHE A 441 26.01 34.83 16.65
N LEU A 442 25.05 35.57 17.18
CA LEU A 442 24.19 36.46 16.41
C LEU A 442 24.97 37.62 15.77
N ASP A 443 26.04 38.07 16.42
CA ASP A 443 26.94 39.10 15.88
C ASP A 443 27.92 38.53 14.83
N TYR A 444 28.17 37.24 14.86
CA TYR A 444 29.08 36.55 13.94
C TYR A 444 28.44 36.19 12.60
N VAL A 445 27.14 35.85 12.58
CA VAL A 445 26.42 35.41 11.37
C VAL A 445 25.88 36.62 10.59
N PRO A 446 25.56 36.43 9.28
CA PRO A 446 24.95 37.51 8.50
C PRO A 446 23.68 38.06 9.15
N THR A 447 23.51 39.39 9.13
CA THR A 447 22.39 40.10 9.78
C THR A 447 21.01 39.51 9.43
N ARG A 448 20.82 39.05 8.20
CA ARG A 448 19.58 38.40 7.78
C ARG A 448 19.33 37.10 8.55
N ALA A 449 20.34 36.28 8.71
CA ALA A 449 20.24 35.02 9.47
C ALA A 449 20.05 35.32 10.98
N ALA A 450 20.78 36.28 11.54
CA ALA A 450 20.63 36.71 12.92
C ALA A 450 19.18 37.19 13.22
N ASN A 451 18.62 38.02 12.35
CA ASN A 451 17.24 38.49 12.51
C ASN A 451 16.23 37.37 12.42
N ALA A 452 16.43 36.40 11.50
CA ALA A 452 15.56 35.23 11.38
C ALA A 452 15.63 34.31 12.63
N ILE A 453 16.83 34.15 13.21
CA ILE A 453 17.03 33.38 14.44
C ILE A 453 16.34 34.08 15.61
N ARG A 454 16.51 35.41 15.76
CA ARG A 454 15.83 36.18 16.82
C ARG A 454 14.31 36.04 16.70
N ALA A 455 13.72 36.30 15.53
CA ALA A 455 12.28 36.18 15.31
C ALA A 455 11.76 34.79 15.66
N PHE A 456 12.47 33.75 15.25
CA PHE A 456 12.09 32.36 15.54
C PHE A 456 12.18 32.07 17.05
N SER A 457 13.26 32.48 17.71
CA SER A 457 13.46 32.26 19.14
C SER A 457 12.45 33.05 20.00
N ASP A 458 12.10 34.27 19.60
CA ASP A 458 11.09 35.07 20.27
C ASP A 458 9.69 34.44 20.17
N THR A 459 9.33 33.96 18.99
CA THR A 459 8.06 33.24 18.77
C THR A 459 7.96 31.96 19.62
N LEU A 460 9.02 31.13 19.65
CA LEU A 460 9.04 29.93 20.48
C LEU A 460 8.99 30.28 21.98
N SER A 461 9.73 31.30 22.42
CA SER A 461 9.78 31.69 23.83
C SER A 461 8.44 32.26 24.32
N ALA A 462 7.78 33.09 23.53
CA ALA A 462 6.43 33.59 23.81
C ALA A 462 5.38 32.45 23.88
N ALA A 463 5.44 31.55 22.94
CA ALA A 463 4.55 30.41 22.90
C ALA A 463 4.76 29.46 24.08
N ARG A 464 6.01 29.22 24.48
CA ARG A 464 6.37 28.40 25.64
C ARG A 464 5.76 28.92 26.93
N ILE A 465 5.86 30.24 27.17
CA ILE A 465 5.24 30.86 28.34
C ILE A 465 3.74 30.60 28.36
N ARG A 466 3.08 30.76 27.22
CA ARG A 466 1.63 30.52 27.08
C ARG A 466 1.25 29.07 27.34
N VAL A 467 1.97 28.10 26.74
CA VAL A 467 1.70 26.67 26.87
C VAL A 467 1.95 26.15 28.29
N THR A 468 2.94 26.70 28.99
CA THR A 468 3.25 26.29 30.36
C THR A 468 2.37 26.97 31.43
N THR A 469 1.50 27.91 31.05
CA THR A 469 0.54 28.53 31.93
C THR A 469 -0.56 27.53 32.30
N PRO A 470 -0.88 27.31 33.59
CA PRO A 470 -1.92 26.39 34.00
C PRO A 470 -3.27 26.74 33.38
N GLY A 471 -3.93 25.71 32.78
CA GLY A 471 -5.23 25.88 32.13
C GLY A 471 -5.16 26.37 30.67
N SER A 472 -3.97 26.50 30.09
CA SER A 472 -3.80 26.86 28.68
C SER A 472 -4.29 25.75 27.74
N ASP A 473 -4.84 26.14 26.58
CA ASP A 473 -5.14 25.24 25.47
C ASP A 473 -3.91 25.15 24.53
N ALA A 474 -3.09 24.13 24.73
CA ALA A 474 -1.88 23.94 23.92
C ALA A 474 -2.20 23.66 22.45
N ALA A 475 -3.32 23.01 22.14
CA ALA A 475 -3.73 22.75 20.76
C ALA A 475 -4.07 24.06 20.02
N HIS A 476 -4.76 24.96 20.71
CA HIS A 476 -5.06 26.30 20.17
C HIS A 476 -3.80 27.13 19.97
N ILE A 477 -2.90 27.18 20.97
CA ILE A 477 -1.63 27.91 20.87
C ILE A 477 -0.77 27.37 19.72
N LEU A 478 -0.67 26.05 19.56
CA LEU A 478 0.04 25.44 18.45
C LEU A 478 -0.58 25.79 17.10
N THR A 479 -1.92 25.82 17.00
CA THR A 479 -2.61 26.23 15.79
C THR A 479 -2.26 27.66 15.38
N GLU A 480 -2.21 28.58 16.35
CA GLU A 480 -1.80 29.97 16.12
C GLU A 480 -0.36 30.04 15.62
N ILE A 481 0.59 29.36 16.29
CA ILE A 481 2.00 29.36 15.89
C ILE A 481 2.18 28.82 14.47
N LEU A 482 1.56 27.69 14.16
CA LEU A 482 1.66 27.06 12.84
C LEU A 482 1.04 27.96 11.74
N THR A 483 0.02 28.74 12.09
CA THR A 483 -0.59 29.72 11.18
C THR A 483 0.30 30.94 11.01
N GLU A 484 0.77 31.54 12.10
CA GLU A 484 1.64 32.73 12.09
C GLU A 484 2.95 32.50 11.35
N CYS A 485 3.55 31.29 11.49
CA CYS A 485 4.76 30.95 10.76
C CYS A 485 4.52 30.46 9.32
N ALA A 486 3.26 30.49 8.83
CA ALA A 486 2.85 30.03 7.50
C ALA A 486 3.18 28.54 7.23
N TYR A 487 3.13 27.69 8.26
CA TYR A 487 3.41 26.25 8.12
C TYR A 487 2.42 25.56 7.18
N PHE A 488 1.13 25.86 7.29
CA PHE A 488 0.10 25.27 6.45
C PHE A 488 0.29 25.62 4.96
N ASP A 489 0.69 26.87 4.67
CA ASP A 489 0.99 27.30 3.30
C ASP A 489 2.23 26.61 2.73
N ASP A 490 3.26 26.43 3.56
CA ASP A 490 4.47 25.69 3.18
C ASP A 490 4.18 24.20 2.97
N LEU A 491 3.37 23.62 3.85
CA LEU A 491 2.92 22.23 3.74
C LEU A 491 2.21 21.99 2.41
N ARG A 492 1.24 22.84 2.05
CA ARG A 492 0.53 22.77 0.77
C ARG A 492 1.46 22.95 -0.41
N ARG A 493 2.39 23.93 -0.37
CA ARG A 493 3.38 24.16 -1.44
C ARG A 493 4.35 22.99 -1.61
N SER A 494 4.62 22.23 -0.57
CA SER A 494 5.50 21.06 -0.62
C SER A 494 4.82 19.80 -1.19
N CYS A 495 3.51 19.82 -1.39
CA CYS A 495 2.71 18.71 -1.92
C CYS A 495 2.62 18.76 -3.44
N LYS A 496 2.45 17.58 -4.05
CA LYS A 496 2.38 17.43 -5.50
C LYS A 496 1.00 17.77 -6.07
N THR A 497 -0.03 17.65 -5.26
CA THR A 497 -1.43 17.91 -5.64
C THR A 497 -2.14 18.66 -4.51
N THR A 498 -3.17 19.43 -4.84
CA THR A 498 -4.03 20.10 -3.86
C THR A 498 -4.63 19.09 -2.88
N GLN A 499 -5.06 17.93 -3.38
CA GLN A 499 -5.63 16.86 -2.58
C GLN A 499 -4.63 16.26 -1.57
N GLU A 500 -3.35 16.13 -1.94
CA GLU A 500 -2.28 15.73 -1.02
C GLU A 500 -2.07 16.80 0.06
N GLY A 501 -2.10 18.07 -0.33
CA GLY A 501 -2.00 19.20 0.60
C GLY A 501 -3.14 19.22 1.61
N ASP A 502 -4.37 19.07 1.15
CA ASP A 502 -5.54 19.02 2.02
C ASP A 502 -5.51 17.79 2.96
N SER A 503 -5.06 16.64 2.46
CA SER A 503 -4.88 15.43 3.28
C SER A 503 -3.83 15.62 4.37
N ARG A 504 -2.67 16.21 4.06
CA ARG A 504 -1.61 16.47 5.05
C ARG A 504 -2.02 17.53 6.07
N GLU A 505 -2.70 18.58 5.64
CA GLU A 505 -3.27 19.57 6.57
C GLU A 505 -4.33 18.92 7.46
N GLY A 506 -5.19 18.04 6.91
CA GLY A 506 -6.12 17.23 7.66
C GLY A 506 -5.41 16.43 8.76
N ASN A 507 -4.27 15.79 8.47
CA ASN A 507 -3.47 15.05 9.45
C ASN A 507 -2.98 15.96 10.60
N VAL A 508 -2.52 17.17 10.29
CA VAL A 508 -2.08 18.13 11.31
C VAL A 508 -3.23 18.57 12.20
N ARG A 509 -4.39 18.93 11.60
CA ARG A 509 -5.60 19.34 12.34
C ARG A 509 -6.10 18.22 13.24
N GLU A 510 -6.01 17.01 12.77
CA GLU A 510 -6.40 15.82 13.50
C GLU A 510 -5.46 15.55 14.69
N LEU A 511 -4.13 15.70 14.54
CA LEU A 511 -3.18 15.63 15.64
C LEU A 511 -3.49 16.68 16.72
N LEU A 512 -3.80 17.93 16.32
CA LEU A 512 -4.16 19.00 17.24
C LEU A 512 -5.49 18.74 17.95
N THR A 513 -6.45 18.12 17.28
CA THR A 513 -7.71 17.67 17.88
C THR A 513 -7.46 16.61 18.95
N SER A 514 -6.61 15.62 18.65
CA SER A 514 -6.22 14.58 19.62
C SER A 514 -5.53 15.16 20.84
N LEU A 515 -4.66 16.14 20.64
CA LEU A 515 -4.03 16.86 21.75
C LEU A 515 -5.10 17.58 22.62
N SER A 516 -6.05 18.29 22.01
CA SER A 516 -7.12 18.97 22.73
C SER A 516 -8.00 18.00 23.54
N GLU A 517 -8.34 16.84 22.95
CA GLU A 517 -9.10 15.81 23.65
C GLU A 517 -8.31 15.17 24.81
N HIS A 518 -7.00 14.95 24.60
CA HIS A 518 -6.11 14.45 25.64
C HIS A 518 -6.01 15.43 26.83
N GLN A 519 -5.85 16.73 26.55
CA GLN A 519 -5.75 17.76 27.57
C GLN A 519 -7.01 17.88 28.47
N LYS A 520 -8.20 17.59 27.94
CA LYS A 520 -9.44 17.55 28.72
C LYS A 520 -9.44 16.45 29.77
N LYS A 521 -8.71 15.36 29.52
CA LYS A 521 -8.66 14.17 30.39
C LYS A 521 -7.46 14.15 31.33
N HIS A 522 -6.37 14.83 30.99
CA HIS A 522 -5.08 14.78 31.69
C HIS A 522 -4.57 16.16 32.08
N ARG A 523 -4.28 16.37 33.38
CA ARG A 523 -3.83 17.67 33.92
C ARG A 523 -2.49 18.15 33.35
N ASP A 524 -1.58 17.21 33.01
CA ASP A 524 -0.25 17.51 32.46
C ASP A 524 -0.24 17.66 30.93
N GLY A 525 -1.42 17.72 30.34
CA GLY A 525 -1.76 18.11 28.97
C GLY A 525 -0.75 17.72 27.89
N LEU A 526 0.04 18.71 27.44
CA LEU A 526 1.00 18.54 26.34
C LEU A 526 2.14 17.56 26.70
N ARG A 527 2.62 17.56 27.94
CA ARG A 527 3.72 16.67 28.35
C ARG A 527 3.28 15.22 28.32
N SER A 528 2.17 14.90 28.99
CA SER A 528 1.65 13.52 29.00
C SER A 528 1.30 13.03 27.59
N PHE A 529 0.82 13.91 26.72
CA PHE A 529 0.57 13.57 25.31
C PHE A 529 1.86 13.18 24.57
N LEU A 530 2.94 13.93 24.73
CA LEU A 530 4.23 13.60 24.12
C LEU A 530 4.89 12.36 24.74
N ASP A 531 4.74 12.17 26.06
CA ASP A 531 5.23 10.97 26.73
C ASP A 531 4.51 9.72 26.21
N ASP A 532 3.19 9.76 26.05
CA ASP A 532 2.41 8.67 25.45
C ASP A 532 2.86 8.39 24.00
N LEU A 533 3.07 9.44 23.19
CA LEU A 533 3.59 9.28 21.84
C LEU A 533 5.00 8.68 21.80
N ALA A 534 5.88 9.07 22.74
CA ALA A 534 7.25 8.55 22.79
C ALA A 534 7.29 7.08 23.21
N LEU A 535 6.50 6.72 24.24
CA LEU A 535 6.41 5.33 24.71
C LEU A 535 5.80 4.39 23.67
N ASP A 536 4.94 4.91 22.81
CA ASP A 536 4.34 4.14 21.71
C ASP A 536 5.31 3.95 20.54
N ARG A 537 6.18 4.94 20.25
CA ARG A 537 7.22 4.83 19.21
C ARG A 537 8.22 3.71 19.46
N ASP A 538 8.60 3.47 20.72
CA ASP A 538 9.53 2.39 21.07
C ASP A 538 8.92 0.99 20.83
N ARG A 539 7.58 0.88 20.77
CA ARG A 539 6.86 -0.38 20.51
C ARG A 539 6.54 -0.58 19.02
N GLU A 540 6.49 0.47 18.21
CA GLU A 540 6.23 0.43 16.76
C GLU A 540 7.49 0.17 15.91
N GLY A 541 8.63 -0.12 16.52
CA GLY A 541 9.91 -0.31 15.86
C GLY A 541 9.92 -1.42 14.81
N LYS A 542 9.81 -1.04 13.54
CA LYS A 542 10.57 -1.60 12.40
C LYS A 542 10.40 -3.07 12.04
N ASP A 543 9.30 -3.77 12.35
CA ASP A 543 9.23 -5.16 11.97
C ASP A 543 7.94 -5.46 11.19
N GLU A 544 8.08 -5.70 9.87
CA GLU A 544 7.03 -6.37 9.08
C GLU A 544 6.68 -7.75 9.68
N ASN A 545 7.54 -8.26 10.58
CA ASN A 545 7.36 -9.46 11.38
C ASN A 545 6.77 -9.20 12.77
N ALA A 546 6.38 -7.97 13.10
CA ALA A 546 5.75 -7.68 14.38
C ALA A 546 4.48 -8.53 14.53
N LYS A 547 4.40 -9.25 15.63
CA LYS A 547 3.22 -10.05 15.98
C LYS A 547 2.12 -9.14 16.47
N GLY A 548 0.95 -9.18 15.83
CA GLY A 548 -0.18 -8.33 16.22
C GLY A 548 -1.30 -8.31 15.20
N VAL A 549 -2.39 -7.60 15.54
CA VAL A 549 -3.52 -7.36 14.63
C VAL A 549 -3.05 -6.66 13.37
N THR A 550 -3.43 -7.17 12.21
CA THR A 550 -3.01 -6.59 10.94
C THR A 550 -3.97 -5.48 10.51
N LEU A 551 -3.45 -4.27 10.35
CA LEU A 551 -4.14 -3.13 9.72
C LEU A 551 -3.65 -2.99 8.29
N ILE A 552 -4.55 -3.06 7.30
CA ILE A 552 -4.13 -3.15 5.90
C ILE A 552 -5.21 -2.61 4.95
N THR A 553 -4.79 -1.95 3.86
CA THR A 553 -5.73 -1.57 2.82
C THR A 553 -6.21 -2.79 2.03
N LEU A 554 -7.43 -2.72 1.49
CA LEU A 554 -7.99 -3.77 0.62
C LEU A 554 -7.06 -4.15 -0.54
N HIS A 555 -6.40 -3.17 -1.17
CA HIS A 555 -5.44 -3.40 -2.25
C HIS A 555 -4.20 -4.18 -1.79
N ALA A 556 -3.64 -3.81 -0.64
CA ALA A 556 -2.46 -4.47 -0.11
C ALA A 556 -2.77 -5.87 0.47
N ALA A 557 -4.04 -6.14 0.82
CA ALA A 557 -4.50 -7.43 1.31
C ALA A 557 -4.58 -8.52 0.23
N LYS A 558 -4.47 -8.14 -1.07
CA LYS A 558 -4.43 -9.11 -2.16
C LYS A 558 -3.25 -10.08 -1.97
N GLY A 559 -3.52 -11.39 -2.11
CA GLY A 559 -2.53 -12.45 -1.88
C GLY A 559 -2.39 -12.89 -0.42
N LEU A 560 -2.93 -12.15 0.56
CA LEU A 560 -2.93 -12.53 1.96
C LEU A 560 -4.21 -13.25 2.36
N GLU A 561 -4.23 -13.84 3.58
CA GLU A 561 -5.38 -14.51 4.16
C GLU A 561 -5.31 -14.44 5.68
N PHE A 562 -6.47 -14.34 6.34
CA PHE A 562 -6.57 -14.20 7.79
C PHE A 562 -7.76 -15.01 8.31
N PRO A 563 -7.63 -15.69 9.47
CA PRO A 563 -8.75 -16.40 10.10
C PRO A 563 -9.97 -15.50 10.30
N HIS A 564 -9.78 -14.32 10.89
CA HIS A 564 -10.85 -13.38 11.24
C HIS A 564 -10.62 -12.03 10.60
N VAL A 565 -11.57 -11.57 9.78
CA VAL A 565 -11.47 -10.32 9.03
C VAL A 565 -12.57 -9.35 9.45
N PHE A 566 -12.17 -8.11 9.73
CA PHE A 566 -13.04 -6.96 9.87
C PHE A 566 -12.85 -6.05 8.65
N LEU A 567 -13.86 -5.95 7.80
CA LEU A 567 -13.88 -5.03 6.66
C LEU A 567 -14.63 -3.78 7.07
N VAL A 568 -13.92 -2.66 7.24
CA VAL A 568 -14.47 -1.46 7.85
C VAL A 568 -14.71 -0.36 6.83
N GLY A 569 -15.68 0.53 7.11
CA GLY A 569 -16.02 1.65 6.25
C GLY A 569 -16.70 1.23 4.94
N ALA A 570 -17.61 0.26 4.99
CA ALA A 570 -18.38 -0.16 3.82
C ALA A 570 -19.51 0.85 3.53
N GLU A 571 -19.12 2.03 3.06
CA GLU A 571 -19.98 3.20 2.83
C GLU A 571 -19.91 3.68 1.39
N ASP A 572 -21.02 4.15 0.84
CA ASP A 572 -21.06 4.78 -0.48
C ASP A 572 -20.18 6.06 -0.50
N GLY A 573 -19.42 6.24 -1.57
CA GLY A 573 -18.41 7.31 -1.68
C GLY A 573 -17.05 6.98 -1.05
N LEU A 574 -16.96 5.89 -0.26
CA LEU A 574 -15.72 5.34 0.29
C LEU A 574 -15.40 3.97 -0.33
N LEU A 575 -16.38 3.08 -0.37
CA LEU A 575 -16.31 1.77 -1.03
C LEU A 575 -17.71 1.43 -1.61
N PRO A 576 -18.04 1.75 -2.89
CA PRO A 576 -17.13 2.27 -3.92
C PRO A 576 -16.67 3.72 -3.67
N HIS A 577 -15.42 4.01 -4.07
CA HIS A 577 -14.84 5.34 -3.94
C HIS A 577 -15.53 6.33 -4.88
N GLU A 578 -15.74 7.59 -4.42
CA GLU A 578 -16.42 8.65 -5.19
C GLU A 578 -15.82 8.86 -6.58
N ARG A 579 -14.50 8.84 -6.68
CA ARG A 579 -13.80 8.97 -7.95
C ARG A 579 -14.13 7.83 -8.92
N SER A 580 -14.24 6.60 -8.44
CA SER A 580 -14.55 5.43 -9.28
C SER A 580 -15.97 5.50 -9.83
N LYS A 581 -16.89 6.14 -9.09
CA LYS A 581 -18.24 6.44 -9.59
C LYS A 581 -18.22 7.47 -10.71
N ALA A 582 -17.40 8.52 -10.56
CA ALA A 582 -17.25 9.57 -11.57
C ALA A 582 -16.54 9.08 -12.86
N GLU A 583 -15.63 8.09 -12.73
CA GLU A 583 -14.89 7.51 -13.85
C GLU A 583 -15.54 6.23 -14.42
N ASP A 584 -16.75 5.86 -13.98
CA ASP A 584 -17.48 4.64 -14.37
C ASP A 584 -16.67 3.34 -14.17
N THR A 585 -15.88 3.29 -13.09
CA THR A 585 -15.04 2.14 -12.73
C THR A 585 -15.54 1.39 -11.48
N VAL A 586 -16.84 1.42 -11.21
CA VAL A 586 -17.47 0.76 -10.05
C VAL A 586 -17.23 -0.75 -10.05
N ASP A 587 -17.10 -1.37 -11.21
CA ASP A 587 -16.79 -2.80 -11.34
C ASP A 587 -15.43 -3.16 -10.75
N GLU A 588 -14.43 -2.25 -10.80
CA GLU A 588 -13.13 -2.45 -10.15
C GLU A 588 -13.26 -2.36 -8.62
N GLU A 589 -14.04 -1.41 -8.10
CA GLU A 589 -14.32 -1.32 -6.67
C GLU A 589 -15.10 -2.53 -6.15
N ARG A 590 -16.01 -3.11 -6.97
CA ARG A 590 -16.69 -4.36 -6.62
C ARG A 590 -15.73 -5.53 -6.56
N ARG A 591 -14.74 -5.62 -7.46
CA ARG A 591 -13.65 -6.59 -7.37
C ARG A 591 -12.81 -6.37 -6.12
N LEU A 592 -12.57 -5.11 -5.75
CA LEU A 592 -11.82 -4.77 -4.54
C LEU A 592 -12.58 -5.21 -3.27
N PHE A 593 -13.89 -4.99 -3.22
CA PHE A 593 -14.73 -5.50 -2.13
C PHE A 593 -14.71 -7.04 -2.09
N TYR A 594 -14.87 -7.70 -3.24
CA TYR A 594 -14.75 -9.15 -3.38
C TYR A 594 -13.38 -9.66 -2.89
N VAL A 595 -12.29 -8.98 -3.23
CA VAL A 595 -10.96 -9.30 -2.71
C VAL A 595 -10.97 -9.23 -1.19
N GLY A 596 -11.51 -8.17 -0.58
CA GLY A 596 -11.60 -8.02 0.88
C GLY A 596 -12.36 -9.18 1.55
N VAL A 597 -13.55 -9.49 1.04
CA VAL A 597 -14.40 -10.61 1.54
C VAL A 597 -13.65 -11.94 1.47
N THR A 598 -12.97 -12.22 0.36
CA THR A 598 -12.24 -13.49 0.14
C THR A 598 -10.89 -13.57 0.88
N ARG A 599 -10.54 -12.57 1.72
CA ARG A 599 -9.39 -12.69 2.63
C ARG A 599 -9.72 -13.45 3.89
N ALA A 600 -11.01 -13.52 4.26
CA ALA A 600 -11.47 -14.21 5.46
C ALA A 600 -11.46 -15.73 5.28
N MET A 601 -10.95 -16.43 6.29
CA MET A 601 -10.94 -17.89 6.32
C MET A 601 -12.14 -18.44 7.11
N GLU A 602 -12.39 -17.90 8.30
CA GLU A 602 -13.34 -18.42 9.28
C GLU A 602 -14.50 -17.45 9.54
N THR A 603 -14.21 -16.19 9.86
CA THR A 603 -15.24 -15.18 10.14
C THR A 603 -15.02 -13.88 9.38
N LEU A 604 -16.13 -13.25 8.99
CA LEU A 604 -16.14 -11.95 8.35
C LEU A 604 -17.17 -11.04 9.03
N THR A 605 -16.68 -9.92 9.55
CA THR A 605 -17.53 -8.83 10.06
C THR A 605 -17.31 -7.60 9.17
N ILE A 606 -18.40 -7.02 8.69
CA ILE A 606 -18.36 -5.81 7.85
C ILE A 606 -19.03 -4.69 8.63
N THR A 607 -18.38 -3.52 8.70
CA THR A 607 -18.94 -2.36 9.41
C THR A 607 -19.14 -1.18 8.48
N HIS A 608 -20.14 -0.37 8.77
CA HIS A 608 -20.37 0.93 8.15
C HIS A 608 -20.90 1.93 9.17
N CYS A 609 -20.51 3.20 9.03
CA CYS A 609 -20.96 4.27 9.92
C CYS A 609 -22.20 4.97 9.40
N ARG A 610 -23.06 5.47 10.32
CA ARG A 610 -24.11 6.43 9.96
C ARG A 610 -23.54 7.83 9.73
N HIS A 611 -22.50 8.21 10.49
CA HIS A 611 -21.77 9.46 10.32
C HIS A 611 -20.28 9.22 10.41
N ARG A 612 -19.49 9.81 9.50
CA ARG A 612 -18.04 9.78 9.52
C ARG A 612 -17.48 11.19 9.49
N LYS A 613 -16.47 11.46 10.29
CA LYS A 613 -15.76 12.74 10.23
C LYS A 613 -14.97 12.86 8.92
N ARG A 614 -15.35 13.83 8.07
CA ARG A 614 -14.58 14.23 6.88
C ARG A 614 -14.09 15.65 7.08
N PHE A 615 -12.77 15.85 7.10
CA PHE A 615 -12.13 17.15 7.38
C PHE A 615 -12.63 17.84 8.67
N GLY A 616 -12.85 17.03 9.72
CA GLY A 616 -13.32 17.52 11.02
C GLY A 616 -14.84 17.72 11.15
N THR A 617 -15.61 17.59 10.06
CA THR A 617 -17.07 17.76 10.05
C THR A 617 -17.77 16.39 9.98
N PRO A 618 -18.71 16.04 10.90
CA PRO A 618 -19.52 14.85 10.77
C PRO A 618 -20.37 14.91 9.50
N THR A 619 -20.22 13.92 8.63
CA THR A 619 -20.97 13.78 7.39
C THR A 619 -21.77 12.50 7.43
N TYR A 620 -23.05 12.56 7.06
CA TYR A 620 -23.89 11.38 6.93
C TYR A 620 -23.35 10.45 5.82
N CYS A 621 -23.37 9.16 6.07
CA CYS A 621 -22.90 8.13 5.15
C CYS A 621 -24.03 7.15 4.81
N GLU A 622 -24.23 6.91 3.52
CA GLU A 622 -25.07 5.83 3.04
C GLU A 622 -24.30 4.50 3.08
N PRO A 623 -24.94 3.37 3.41
CA PRO A 623 -24.31 2.06 3.30
C PRO A 623 -23.85 1.79 1.86
N SER A 624 -22.73 1.07 1.71
CA SER A 624 -22.25 0.62 0.41
C SER A 624 -23.31 -0.16 -0.35
N PRO A 625 -23.52 0.08 -1.66
CA PRO A 625 -24.42 -0.73 -2.48
C PRO A 625 -24.00 -2.21 -2.53
N PHE A 626 -22.70 -2.50 -2.31
CA PHE A 626 -22.19 -3.88 -2.28
C PHE A 626 -22.76 -4.69 -1.12
N LEU A 627 -23.19 -4.04 -0.04
CA LEU A 627 -23.88 -4.71 1.08
C LEU A 627 -25.25 -5.24 0.67
N THR A 628 -25.96 -4.50 -0.19
CA THR A 628 -27.24 -4.97 -0.75
C THR A 628 -27.03 -6.08 -1.77
N GLU A 629 -25.99 -5.97 -2.59
CA GLU A 629 -25.61 -7.03 -3.54
C GLU A 629 -25.21 -8.34 -2.84
N MET A 630 -24.72 -8.26 -1.59
CA MET A 630 -24.31 -9.42 -0.79
C MET A 630 -25.48 -10.14 -0.12
N GLU A 631 -26.65 -9.53 0.02
CA GLU A 631 -27.78 -10.05 0.78
C GLU A 631 -28.17 -11.48 0.38
N GLY A 632 -28.58 -12.28 1.38
CA GLY A 632 -29.03 -13.64 1.21
C GLY A 632 -28.71 -14.51 2.43
N THR A 633 -28.94 -15.81 2.29
CA THR A 633 -28.66 -16.78 3.36
C THR A 633 -27.23 -16.67 3.86
N GLY A 634 -27.06 -16.62 5.18
CA GLY A 634 -25.76 -16.54 5.82
C GLY A 634 -25.19 -15.12 5.96
N VAL A 635 -25.98 -14.07 5.66
CA VAL A 635 -25.65 -12.67 5.98
C VAL A 635 -26.63 -12.13 7.00
N GLU A 636 -26.13 -11.65 8.10
CA GLU A 636 -26.92 -11.08 9.20
C GLU A 636 -26.61 -9.59 9.37
N ARG A 637 -27.65 -8.76 9.29
CA ARG A 637 -27.56 -7.32 9.61
C ARG A 637 -27.95 -7.10 11.06
N ARG A 638 -27.11 -6.37 11.79
CA ARG A 638 -27.34 -6.02 13.18
C ARG A 638 -27.04 -4.54 13.39
N ASN A 639 -27.76 -3.92 14.32
CA ASN A 639 -27.44 -2.58 14.78
C ASN A 639 -26.49 -2.67 15.97
N PHE A 640 -25.60 -1.71 16.09
CA PHE A 640 -24.69 -1.59 17.23
C PHE A 640 -25.42 -1.53 18.56
N GLU A 641 -26.53 -0.79 18.64
CA GLU A 641 -27.33 -0.65 19.83
C GLU A 641 -27.93 -1.99 20.33
N ASP A 642 -28.28 -2.87 19.38
CA ASP A 642 -28.80 -4.21 19.73
C ASP A 642 -27.69 -5.09 20.33
N ILE A 643 -26.46 -4.99 19.80
CA ILE A 643 -25.31 -5.75 20.28
C ILE A 643 -24.89 -5.28 21.68
N VAL A 644 -24.82 -3.97 21.90
CA VAL A 644 -24.41 -3.39 23.20
C VAL A 644 -25.45 -3.69 24.30
N ASN A 645 -26.71 -3.84 23.93
CA ASN A 645 -27.79 -4.13 24.87
C ASN A 645 -28.08 -5.65 25.04
N GLU A 646 -27.37 -6.51 24.30
CA GLU A 646 -27.49 -7.95 24.56
C GLU A 646 -26.98 -8.28 25.96
N PRO A 647 -27.75 -9.04 26.76
CA PRO A 647 -27.28 -9.48 28.07
C PRO A 647 -26.02 -10.34 27.85
N MET A 648 -24.92 -9.97 28.52
CA MET A 648 -23.70 -10.78 28.51
C MET A 648 -24.02 -12.16 29.11
N ASP A 649 -23.48 -13.21 28.50
CA ASP A 649 -23.48 -14.51 29.12
C ASP A 649 -22.50 -14.53 30.31
N ASP A 650 -22.70 -15.50 31.23
CA ASP A 650 -21.90 -15.60 32.46
C ASP A 650 -20.39 -15.70 32.17
N ALA A 651 -19.99 -16.33 31.08
CA ALA A 651 -18.57 -16.47 30.68
C ALA A 651 -17.98 -15.14 30.18
N GLN A 652 -18.72 -14.35 29.45
CA GLN A 652 -18.33 -13.01 29.00
C GLN A 652 -18.20 -12.04 30.18
N PHE A 653 -19.15 -12.15 31.14
CA PHE A 653 -19.13 -11.35 32.36
C PHE A 653 -17.89 -11.65 33.22
N ASP A 654 -17.60 -12.94 33.47
CA ASP A 654 -16.43 -13.38 34.25
C ASP A 654 -15.11 -12.93 33.61
N ASN A 655 -14.98 -13.02 32.29
CA ASN A 655 -13.78 -12.57 31.56
C ASN A 655 -13.60 -11.05 31.62
N GLN A 656 -14.68 -10.28 31.48
CA GLN A 656 -14.63 -8.82 31.61
C GLN A 656 -14.29 -8.40 33.05
N PHE A 657 -14.80 -9.11 34.02
CA PHE A 657 -14.53 -8.85 35.44
C PHE A 657 -13.09 -9.19 35.82
N ALA A 658 -12.55 -10.29 35.30
CA ALA A 658 -11.14 -10.66 35.46
C ALA A 658 -10.21 -9.60 34.83
N ARG A 659 -10.53 -9.11 33.64
CA ARG A 659 -9.76 -8.07 32.96
C ARG A 659 -9.81 -6.72 33.68
N MET A 660 -10.97 -6.36 34.23
CA MET A 660 -11.11 -5.15 35.05
C MET A 660 -10.29 -5.25 36.34
N ARG A 661 -10.21 -6.43 36.97
CA ARG A 661 -9.34 -6.69 38.10
C ARG A 661 -7.86 -6.54 37.75
N GLU A 662 -7.43 -7.08 36.61
CA GLU A 662 -6.06 -6.97 36.11
C GLU A 662 -5.65 -5.52 35.83
N LEU A 663 -6.55 -4.74 35.21
CA LEU A 663 -6.35 -3.31 34.92
C LEU A 663 -6.32 -2.44 36.18
N LEU A 664 -7.03 -2.85 37.25
CA LEU A 664 -7.06 -2.15 38.53
C LEU A 664 -5.94 -2.56 39.49
N GLY A 665 -5.02 -3.45 39.06
CA GLY A 665 -3.86 -3.85 39.84
C GLY A 665 -4.20 -4.79 41.01
N GLY A 666 -5.34 -5.49 40.95
CA GLY A 666 -5.70 -6.50 41.91
C GLY A 666 -4.85 -7.76 41.73
N THR A 667 -3.80 -7.91 42.52
CA THR A 667 -3.22 -9.22 42.83
C THR A 667 -4.13 -9.90 43.84
N ASP A 668 -4.36 -11.22 43.72
CA ASP A 668 -5.03 -12.07 44.69
C ASP A 668 -4.57 -11.86 46.12
#